data_6a6e3d1cfd2e0850ab65345e1afe78fe
#
_entry.id   6a6e3d1cfd2e0850ab65345e1afe78fe
#
_cell.length_a   1.000
_cell.length_b   1.000
_cell.length_c   1.000
_cell.angle_alpha   90.00
_cell.angle_beta   90.00
_cell.angle_gamma   90.00
#
_symmetry.space_group_name_H-M   'P 1'
#
loop_
_entity.id
_entity.type
_entity.pdbx_description
1 polymer ?
#
loop_
_entity_poly.entity_id
_entity_poly.type
_entity_poly.pdbx_seq_one_letter_code
_entity_poly.pdbx_strand_id
1 'polypeptide(L)'
;MSTIARKSLICLLWMSACALLVAQQPDQKNWTQAIENGDFSAAENMAGWAMRGEQLGAFQLVKPQDEGALPILAITVEKTSARAWTMELWQSIKKAVPKGSTMYISFDYKMSPGYSFQFYWQQETEPWPKLLSLRLTEPSENWRTVRVAVPVHTEFAAEKTAFSFHLAEKIGVLQLRKISAMIVPADIDPESLETNVTAVLGGDFHDNEWREKVVARLEKVRKVPVRVVAHRGEEKAKDVKVTLSQTARPFPFGVECQGALLKPELLQNANLQKLAARVRPFISNLGAYKDKVLDDSLFRFVTFTDALVWRENDLWGANIDAELVKMVRDAGLSVRGRALLSPAYRYMPEKCRGQNGDALRKMVLEHVRQMCRRHQGTLEAWEVVHGGQDYNELYKAIGLESLSECFQIAREIEPQAKLLLSDRQALTAISEDPMLDMLELADWLVNTCGVKIDGLVLSANLRRLDVGPQSMETRLDRIASQLTDIPIHISGLAVNTDEEDLQGDMLRDYMLLFYSHPAVASVSLGELWDAAQLSPKMGWYHGDFTEHPSLGIIRKLLDDDWRTNSVLATNEEGVASGNCFIGDYRVTVSSEGEEERQITFSLPPLAGRADGKIAVQRDGVTVTHTKDATVIDVKVE
;
A
#
# COMPACT_ATOMS: atom_id res chain seq x y z
N MET A 1 -54.04 -7.58 -37.24
CA MET A 1 -53.03 -6.53 -37.07
C MET A 1 -52.27 -6.80 -35.77
N SER A 2 -51.04 -7.07 -35.94
CA SER A 2 -50.21 -7.99 -35.22
C SER A 2 -49.61 -7.49 -33.91
N THR A 3 -49.40 -8.43 -33.00
CA THR A 3 -48.77 -8.36 -31.71
C THR A 3 -47.34 -7.72 -31.69
N ILE A 4 -46.79 -7.42 -32.87
CA ILE A 4 -45.47 -6.79 -33.06
C ILE A 4 -45.55 -5.26 -32.88
N ALA A 5 -46.69 -4.61 -33.19
CA ALA A 5 -46.81 -3.16 -33.02
C ALA A 5 -46.95 -2.69 -31.55
N ARG A 6 -47.35 -3.58 -30.63
CA ARG A 6 -47.44 -3.24 -29.18
C ARG A 6 -46.11 -3.34 -28.44
N LYS A 7 -45.18 -4.18 -28.90
CA LYS A 7 -43.85 -4.28 -28.26
C LYS A 7 -42.90 -3.15 -28.63
N SER A 8 -43.03 -2.57 -29.83
CA SER A 8 -42.23 -1.42 -30.26
C SER A 8 -42.64 -0.10 -29.58
N LEU A 9 -43.91 0.03 -29.19
CA LEU A 9 -44.40 1.25 -28.52
C LEU A 9 -44.01 1.27 -27.02
N ILE A 10 -43.86 0.09 -26.39
CA ILE A 10 -43.43 -0.03 -24.99
C ILE A 10 -41.91 0.19 -24.88
N CYS A 11 -41.08 -0.27 -25.83
CA CYS A 11 -39.66 0.04 -25.87
C CYS A 11 -39.35 1.53 -26.15
N LEU A 12 -40.15 2.20 -26.96
CA LEU A 12 -39.98 3.64 -27.21
C LEU A 12 -40.40 4.50 -26.01
N LEU A 13 -41.37 4.07 -25.20
CA LEU A 13 -41.74 4.74 -23.94
C LEU A 13 -40.75 4.49 -22.81
N TRP A 14 -40.02 3.37 -22.81
CA TRP A 14 -38.94 3.12 -21.84
C TRP A 14 -37.63 3.82 -22.23
N MET A 15 -37.32 3.97 -23.51
CA MET A 15 -36.18 4.77 -23.96
C MET A 15 -36.37 6.28 -23.78
N SER A 16 -37.61 6.77 -23.70
CA SER A 16 -37.90 8.19 -23.41
C SER A 16 -37.94 8.51 -21.91
N ALA A 17 -38.02 7.50 -21.03
CA ALA A 17 -38.00 7.68 -19.58
C ALA A 17 -36.60 7.55 -18.95
N CYS A 18 -35.61 7.05 -19.72
CA CYS A 18 -34.19 7.03 -19.31
C CYS A 18 -33.36 8.22 -19.80
N ALA A 19 -33.99 9.17 -20.47
CA ALA A 19 -33.38 10.45 -20.84
C ALA A 19 -33.77 11.50 -19.80
N LEU A 20 -32.75 12.02 -19.08
CA LEU A 20 -32.82 13.22 -18.24
C LEU A 20 -33.37 13.04 -16.80
N LEU A 21 -32.76 12.23 -15.98
CA LEU A 21 -32.46 12.66 -14.62
C LEU A 21 -31.06 13.32 -14.67
N VAL A 22 -30.98 14.49 -15.25
CA VAL A 22 -29.96 15.46 -14.84
C VAL A 22 -30.37 15.83 -13.43
N ALA A 23 -29.63 15.35 -12.43
CA ALA A 23 -29.80 15.79 -11.06
C ALA A 23 -29.73 17.32 -11.09
N GLN A 24 -30.85 18.01 -10.83
CA GLN A 24 -30.81 19.45 -10.63
C GLN A 24 -29.92 19.71 -9.44
N GLN A 25 -28.85 20.47 -9.63
CA GLN A 25 -28.02 20.91 -8.51
C GLN A 25 -28.88 21.57 -7.44
N PRO A 26 -28.67 21.30 -6.16
CA PRO A 26 -29.40 21.94 -5.08
C PRO A 26 -29.34 23.47 -5.16
N ASP A 27 -30.40 24.14 -4.70
CA ASP A 27 -30.46 25.60 -4.65
C ASP A 27 -29.30 26.18 -3.84
N GLN A 28 -28.39 26.91 -4.48
CA GLN A 28 -27.16 27.43 -3.88
C GLN A 28 -27.36 28.68 -3.00
N LYS A 29 -28.60 29.12 -2.75
CA LYS A 29 -28.90 30.37 -2.00
C LYS A 29 -28.29 30.45 -0.60
N ASN A 30 -28.12 29.32 0.05
CA ASN A 30 -27.61 29.24 1.42
C ASN A 30 -26.14 28.77 1.47
N TRP A 31 -25.45 28.64 0.34
CA TRP A 31 -24.06 28.24 0.32
C TRP A 31 -23.16 29.43 0.66
N THR A 32 -22.10 29.19 1.39
CA THR A 32 -21.14 30.24 1.77
C THR A 32 -19.84 30.07 1.01
N GLN A 33 -19.42 31.09 0.25
CA GLN A 33 -18.11 31.08 -0.40
C GLN A 33 -17.00 31.13 0.65
N ALA A 34 -16.11 30.15 0.63
CA ALA A 34 -15.03 29.97 1.59
C ALA A 34 -13.75 30.73 1.21
N ILE A 35 -13.51 30.95 -0.07
CA ILE A 35 -12.32 31.65 -0.61
C ILE A 35 -12.68 32.99 -1.23
N GLU A 36 -11.67 33.84 -1.38
CA GLU A 36 -11.78 35.17 -2.02
C GLU A 36 -11.11 35.12 -3.39
N ASN A 37 -11.64 35.90 -4.34
CA ASN A 37 -11.02 36.14 -5.66
C ASN A 37 -10.56 34.85 -6.39
N GLY A 38 -11.35 33.79 -6.36
CA GLY A 38 -11.01 32.53 -7.05
C GLY A 38 -11.11 32.62 -8.59
N ASP A 39 -11.75 33.67 -9.12
CA ASP A 39 -11.81 34.00 -10.56
C ASP A 39 -10.70 34.99 -10.98
N PHE A 40 -9.86 35.44 -10.04
CA PHE A 40 -8.78 36.40 -10.25
C PHE A 40 -9.25 37.76 -10.83
N SER A 41 -10.49 38.14 -10.64
CA SER A 41 -11.08 39.37 -11.21
C SER A 41 -10.96 40.61 -10.33
N ALA A 42 -10.52 40.47 -9.08
CA ALA A 42 -10.35 41.55 -8.13
C ALA A 42 -9.41 42.66 -8.66
N ALA A 43 -9.63 43.89 -8.24
CA ALA A 43 -8.83 45.06 -8.66
C ALA A 43 -7.33 44.86 -8.31
N GLU A 44 -7.02 44.26 -7.16
CA GLU A 44 -5.69 43.75 -6.77
C GLU A 44 -5.58 42.31 -7.25
N ASN A 45 -5.05 42.07 -8.41
CA ASN A 45 -5.09 40.84 -9.20
C ASN A 45 -4.96 39.53 -8.41
N MET A 46 -4.19 39.49 -7.32
CA MET A 46 -3.97 38.30 -6.48
C MET A 46 -4.49 38.45 -5.05
N ALA A 47 -5.46 39.38 -4.83
CA ALA A 47 -6.07 39.55 -3.51
C ALA A 47 -6.55 38.22 -2.91
N GLY A 48 -6.18 37.96 -1.66
CA GLY A 48 -6.48 36.73 -0.92
C GLY A 48 -5.51 35.57 -1.19
N TRP A 49 -4.73 35.60 -2.27
CA TRP A 49 -3.79 34.54 -2.62
C TRP A 49 -2.35 34.91 -2.27
N ALA A 50 -1.64 33.99 -1.61
CA ALA A 50 -0.21 34.06 -1.39
C ALA A 50 0.53 33.12 -2.34
N MET A 51 1.68 33.56 -2.84
CA MET A 51 2.57 32.80 -3.72
C MET A 51 3.94 32.67 -3.07
N ARG A 52 4.54 31.50 -3.19
CA ARG A 52 5.88 31.20 -2.67
C ARG A 52 6.69 30.48 -3.74
N GLY A 53 8.04 30.59 -3.66
CA GLY A 53 8.95 29.80 -4.49
C GLY A 53 9.20 30.39 -5.87
N GLU A 54 9.12 31.70 -6.06
CA GLU A 54 9.41 32.38 -7.34
C GLU A 54 10.83 32.13 -7.86
N GLN A 55 11.77 31.70 -7.02
CA GLN A 55 13.10 31.25 -7.45
C GLN A 55 13.09 29.93 -8.23
N LEU A 56 11.97 29.20 -8.22
CA LEU A 56 11.77 27.94 -8.95
C LEU A 56 10.97 28.10 -10.24
N GLY A 57 10.42 29.31 -10.49
CA GLY A 57 9.60 29.58 -11.65
C GLY A 57 8.87 30.92 -11.56
N ALA A 58 7.73 31.05 -12.24
CA ALA A 58 6.99 32.31 -12.30
C ALA A 58 5.48 32.10 -12.15
N PHE A 59 4.82 33.09 -11.56
CA PHE A 59 3.37 33.25 -11.53
C PHE A 59 2.99 34.45 -12.40
N GLN A 60 2.11 34.27 -13.36
CA GLN A 60 1.67 35.31 -14.27
C GLN A 60 0.15 35.34 -14.42
N LEU A 61 -0.49 36.46 -14.13
CA LEU A 61 -1.91 36.64 -14.43
C LEU A 61 -2.09 37.10 -15.87
N VAL A 62 -2.74 36.26 -16.66
CA VAL A 62 -3.07 36.55 -18.08
C VAL A 62 -4.52 37.02 -18.16
N LYS A 63 -4.70 38.26 -18.61
CA LYS A 63 -6.04 38.80 -18.89
C LYS A 63 -6.42 38.48 -20.34
N PRO A 64 -7.53 37.77 -20.59
CA PRO A 64 -8.00 37.51 -21.94
C PRO A 64 -8.34 38.81 -22.68
N GLN A 65 -8.23 38.79 -24.02
CA GLN A 65 -8.59 39.93 -24.85
C GLN A 65 -10.12 39.98 -25.10
N ASP A 66 -10.80 38.85 -24.96
CA ASP A 66 -12.25 38.74 -25.18
C ASP A 66 -13.02 39.37 -24.02
N GLU A 67 -14.00 40.20 -24.34
CA GLU A 67 -14.87 40.84 -23.36
C GLU A 67 -15.69 39.79 -22.60
N GLY A 68 -15.55 39.76 -21.25
CA GLY A 68 -16.25 38.81 -20.38
C GLY A 68 -15.51 37.49 -20.11
N ALA A 69 -14.37 37.25 -20.74
CA ALA A 69 -13.55 36.07 -20.41
C ALA A 69 -12.78 36.26 -19.06
N LEU A 70 -12.74 35.22 -18.24
CA LEU A 70 -12.10 35.30 -16.93
C LEU A 70 -10.55 35.26 -17.02
N PRO A 71 -9.86 35.99 -16.14
CA PRO A 71 -8.41 35.89 -16.03
C PRO A 71 -7.93 34.47 -15.77
N ILE A 72 -6.70 34.19 -16.18
CA ILE A 72 -6.03 32.90 -16.07
C ILE A 72 -4.73 33.10 -15.27
N LEU A 73 -4.56 32.35 -14.20
CA LEU A 73 -3.28 32.28 -13.52
C LEU A 73 -2.39 31.25 -14.23
N ALA A 74 -1.38 31.70 -14.93
CA ALA A 74 -0.35 30.87 -15.55
C ALA A 74 0.83 30.71 -14.59
N ILE A 75 1.22 29.48 -14.32
CA ILE A 75 2.30 29.11 -13.41
C ILE A 75 3.32 28.33 -14.23
N THR A 76 4.54 28.83 -14.30
CA THR A 76 5.66 28.13 -14.97
C THR A 76 6.62 27.63 -13.92
N VAL A 77 6.88 26.33 -13.88
CA VAL A 77 7.89 25.70 -13.01
C VAL A 77 9.12 25.41 -13.86
N GLU A 78 10.23 26.04 -13.55
CA GLU A 78 11.51 25.93 -14.27
C GLU A 78 12.50 25.00 -13.54
N LYS A 79 12.34 24.85 -12.22
CA LYS A 79 13.18 24.01 -11.37
C LYS A 79 12.31 23.21 -10.42
N THR A 80 12.68 21.95 -10.23
CA THR A 80 12.03 21.07 -9.26
C THR A 80 12.63 21.21 -7.87
N SER A 81 11.87 20.76 -6.87
CA SER A 81 12.33 20.59 -5.50
C SER A 81 11.91 19.24 -4.96
N ALA A 82 12.70 18.66 -4.05
CA ALA A 82 12.33 17.44 -3.35
C ALA A 82 10.98 17.61 -2.62
N ARG A 83 10.70 18.81 -2.13
CA ARG A 83 9.43 19.16 -1.48
C ARG A 83 8.64 20.07 -2.41
N ALA A 84 7.56 19.52 -2.98
CA ALA A 84 6.73 20.21 -3.98
C ALA A 84 6.16 21.55 -3.48
N TRP A 85 5.91 21.67 -2.18
CA TRP A 85 5.42 22.90 -1.53
C TRP A 85 6.41 24.05 -1.47
N THR A 86 7.68 23.86 -1.84
CA THR A 86 8.65 24.97 -1.97
C THR A 86 8.26 25.96 -3.06
N MET A 87 7.39 25.57 -4.01
CA MET A 87 6.63 26.48 -4.87
C MET A 87 5.16 26.23 -4.63
N GLU A 88 4.45 27.22 -4.10
CA GLU A 88 3.10 27.07 -3.56
C GLU A 88 2.21 28.27 -3.94
N LEU A 89 0.97 27.97 -4.32
CA LEU A 89 -0.13 28.93 -4.35
C LEU A 89 -1.08 28.58 -3.20
N TRP A 90 -1.38 29.56 -2.33
CA TRP A 90 -2.04 29.28 -1.07
C TRP A 90 -3.05 30.37 -0.70
N GLN A 91 -4.16 29.98 -0.07
CA GLN A 91 -5.16 30.90 0.50
C GLN A 91 -5.76 30.36 1.79
N SER A 92 -5.71 31.17 2.86
CA SER A 92 -6.41 30.90 4.13
C SER A 92 -7.92 31.04 3.97
N ILE A 93 -8.69 30.14 4.57
CA ILE A 93 -10.14 30.18 4.59
C ILE A 93 -10.62 31.12 5.71
N LYS A 94 -11.08 32.32 5.34
CA LYS A 94 -11.53 33.38 6.26
C LYS A 94 -12.86 33.09 6.95
N LYS A 95 -13.52 31.98 6.65
CA LYS A 95 -14.82 31.59 7.21
C LYS A 95 -14.67 30.38 8.12
N ALA A 96 -15.51 30.32 9.16
CA ALA A 96 -15.67 29.10 9.93
C ALA A 96 -16.30 28.00 9.08
N VAL A 97 -15.81 26.77 9.23
CA VAL A 97 -16.34 25.59 8.53
C VAL A 97 -17.04 24.70 9.55
N PRO A 98 -18.39 24.68 9.58
CA PRO A 98 -19.15 23.96 10.60
C PRO A 98 -19.04 22.43 10.45
N LYS A 99 -19.05 21.71 11.56
CA LYS A 99 -19.24 20.27 11.57
C LYS A 99 -20.56 19.87 10.92
N GLY A 100 -20.56 18.83 10.09
CA GLY A 100 -21.72 18.32 9.37
C GLY A 100 -21.98 19.03 8.04
N SER A 101 -21.32 20.18 7.75
CA SER A 101 -21.33 20.78 6.42
C SER A 101 -20.51 19.97 5.42
N THR A 102 -20.60 20.36 4.15
CA THR A 102 -19.73 19.81 3.07
C THR A 102 -18.92 20.94 2.45
N MET A 103 -17.60 20.75 2.34
CA MET A 103 -16.75 21.63 1.54
C MET A 103 -16.82 21.18 0.08
N TYR A 104 -17.48 21.96 -0.76
CA TYR A 104 -17.61 21.71 -2.20
C TYR A 104 -16.63 22.56 -2.97
N ILE A 105 -15.66 21.92 -3.61
CA ILE A 105 -14.52 22.57 -4.25
C ILE A 105 -14.58 22.33 -5.75
N SER A 106 -14.33 23.38 -6.54
CA SER A 106 -14.16 23.24 -7.98
C SER A 106 -13.11 24.21 -8.51
N PHE A 107 -12.39 23.80 -9.56
CA PHE A 107 -11.48 24.66 -10.32
C PHE A 107 -11.26 24.10 -11.72
N ASP A 108 -10.97 25.01 -12.67
CA ASP A 108 -10.54 24.64 -14.01
C ASP A 108 -9.01 24.67 -14.10
N TYR A 109 -8.44 23.66 -14.75
CA TYR A 109 -6.99 23.61 -15.01
C TYR A 109 -6.66 23.17 -16.44
N LYS A 110 -5.48 23.59 -16.91
CA LYS A 110 -4.72 23.03 -18.03
C LYS A 110 -3.30 22.84 -17.61
N MET A 111 -2.66 21.79 -18.09
CA MET A 111 -1.23 21.58 -17.78
C MET A 111 -0.48 20.91 -18.93
N SER A 112 0.81 21.21 -19.03
CA SER A 112 1.69 20.66 -20.06
C SER A 112 1.90 19.14 -19.87
N PRO A 113 2.22 18.41 -20.95
CA PRO A 113 2.55 16.98 -20.87
C PRO A 113 3.69 16.70 -19.89
N GLY A 114 3.51 15.66 -19.07
CA GLY A 114 4.49 15.26 -18.07
C GLY A 114 4.54 16.10 -16.79
N TYR A 115 3.78 17.20 -16.71
CA TYR A 115 3.63 17.96 -15.48
C TYR A 115 2.65 17.28 -14.53
N SER A 116 2.80 17.55 -13.24
CA SER A 116 1.87 17.14 -12.18
C SER A 116 1.90 18.15 -11.05
N PHE A 117 0.80 18.27 -10.33
CA PHE A 117 0.71 19.10 -9.15
C PHE A 117 -0.21 18.44 -8.11
N GLN A 118 -0.10 18.90 -6.85
CA GLN A 118 -0.94 18.43 -5.76
C GLN A 118 -1.78 19.60 -5.25
N PHE A 119 -3.06 19.33 -4.98
CA PHE A 119 -3.98 20.26 -4.36
C PHE A 119 -4.40 19.73 -2.99
N TYR A 120 -4.36 20.59 -1.98
CA TYR A 120 -4.73 20.26 -0.61
C TYR A 120 -5.77 21.24 -0.05
N TRP A 121 -6.70 20.68 0.74
CA TRP A 121 -7.36 21.41 1.80
C TRP A 121 -6.72 20.94 3.12
N GLN A 122 -6.17 21.86 3.90
CA GLN A 122 -5.33 21.53 5.06
C GLN A 122 -5.63 22.45 6.25
N GLN A 123 -5.20 22.04 7.45
CA GLN A 123 -5.19 22.91 8.62
C GLN A 123 -3.98 23.86 8.57
N GLU A 124 -4.14 25.06 9.16
CA GLU A 124 -3.09 26.10 9.23
C GLU A 124 -2.27 26.05 10.52
N THR A 125 -2.05 24.87 11.05
CA THR A 125 -1.22 24.66 12.24
C THR A 125 -0.31 23.48 12.00
N GLU A 126 0.95 23.63 12.42
CA GLU A 126 1.93 22.53 12.34
C GLU A 126 1.38 21.26 13.03
N PRO A 127 1.49 20.08 12.46
CA PRO A 127 2.22 19.70 11.24
C PRO A 127 1.41 19.80 9.92
N TRP A 128 0.50 20.74 9.77
CA TRP A 128 -0.32 21.02 8.58
C TRP A 128 -1.21 19.83 8.17
N PRO A 129 -2.05 19.28 9.07
CA PRO A 129 -2.86 18.10 8.75
C PRO A 129 -3.71 18.33 7.51
N LYS A 130 -3.69 17.36 6.59
CA LYS A 130 -4.45 17.41 5.34
C LYS A 130 -5.88 16.90 5.58
N LEU A 131 -6.85 17.62 5.03
CA LEU A 131 -8.27 17.28 5.07
C LEU A 131 -8.73 16.71 3.72
N LEU A 132 -8.07 17.14 2.63
CA LEU A 132 -8.20 16.60 1.28
C LEU A 132 -6.81 16.60 0.64
N SER A 133 -6.53 15.60 -0.17
CA SER A 133 -5.38 15.58 -1.08
C SER A 133 -5.86 15.13 -2.46
N LEU A 134 -5.52 15.88 -3.48
CA LEU A 134 -5.73 15.50 -4.87
C LEU A 134 -4.40 15.62 -5.61
N ARG A 135 -3.99 14.56 -6.30
CA ARG A 135 -2.84 14.57 -7.20
C ARG A 135 -3.33 14.59 -8.63
N LEU A 136 -2.98 15.61 -9.38
CA LEU A 136 -3.38 15.82 -10.78
C LEU A 136 -2.18 15.49 -11.68
N THR A 137 -2.30 14.43 -12.48
CA THR A 137 -1.22 13.91 -13.33
C THR A 137 -1.58 13.90 -14.82
N GLU A 138 -2.86 14.06 -15.15
CA GLU A 138 -3.34 13.97 -16.52
C GLU A 138 -3.16 15.29 -17.28
N PRO A 139 -2.25 15.33 -18.27
CA PRO A 139 -2.05 16.54 -19.07
C PRO A 139 -3.31 16.89 -19.88
N SER A 140 -3.53 18.16 -20.13
CA SER A 140 -4.64 18.59 -20.96
C SER A 140 -4.36 19.90 -21.68
N GLU A 141 -4.48 19.87 -23.00
CA GLU A 141 -4.50 21.07 -23.83
C GLU A 141 -5.84 21.80 -23.76
N ASN A 142 -6.90 21.11 -23.33
CA ASN A 142 -8.22 21.65 -23.10
C ASN A 142 -8.45 21.88 -21.60
N TRP A 143 -9.35 22.81 -21.26
CA TRP A 143 -9.75 23.02 -19.88
C TRP A 143 -10.40 21.78 -19.31
N ARG A 144 -9.89 21.32 -18.18
CA ARG A 144 -10.51 20.30 -17.33
C ARG A 144 -11.03 20.94 -16.06
N THR A 145 -12.15 20.47 -15.57
CA THR A 145 -12.73 20.94 -14.30
C THR A 145 -12.62 19.84 -13.25
N VAL A 146 -12.12 20.19 -12.07
CA VAL A 146 -12.22 19.37 -10.87
C VAL A 146 -13.48 19.79 -10.12
N ARG A 147 -14.28 18.82 -9.63
CA ARG A 147 -15.37 18.99 -8.68
C ARG A 147 -15.32 17.90 -7.63
N VAL A 148 -15.21 18.29 -6.38
CA VAL A 148 -15.12 17.37 -5.25
C VAL A 148 -15.93 17.87 -4.07
N ALA A 149 -16.64 16.96 -3.39
CA ALA A 149 -17.40 17.20 -2.17
C ALA A 149 -16.69 16.50 -1.00
N VAL A 150 -16.36 17.24 0.06
CA VAL A 150 -15.66 16.74 1.23
C VAL A 150 -16.52 16.92 2.48
N PRO A 151 -17.09 15.87 3.06
CA PRO A 151 -17.85 15.93 4.31
C PRO A 151 -16.99 16.44 5.46
N VAL A 152 -17.52 17.35 6.28
CA VAL A 152 -16.83 18.00 7.37
C VAL A 152 -17.17 17.31 8.69
N HIS A 153 -16.27 16.50 9.23
CA HIS A 153 -16.48 15.74 10.45
C HIS A 153 -16.11 16.50 11.73
N THR A 154 -15.37 17.60 11.62
CA THR A 154 -14.90 18.42 12.73
C THR A 154 -15.07 19.89 12.38
N GLU A 155 -15.53 20.71 13.33
CA GLU A 155 -15.63 22.15 13.14
C GLU A 155 -14.26 22.81 13.07
N PHE A 156 -14.11 23.78 12.16
CA PHE A 156 -12.93 24.64 12.06
C PHE A 156 -13.33 26.11 12.18
N ALA A 157 -12.68 26.82 13.09
CA ALA A 157 -12.83 28.27 13.20
C ALA A 157 -12.24 28.95 11.93
N ALA A 158 -12.62 30.20 11.70
CA ALA A 158 -12.04 31.02 10.65
C ALA A 158 -10.51 31.05 10.75
N GLU A 159 -9.83 31.05 9.61
CA GLU A 159 -8.37 31.07 9.51
C GLU A 159 -7.66 29.86 10.13
N LYS A 160 -8.36 28.73 10.27
CA LYS A 160 -7.76 27.47 10.75
C LYS A 160 -7.56 26.43 9.66
N THR A 161 -8.04 26.71 8.45
CA THR A 161 -7.80 25.86 7.28
C THR A 161 -7.45 26.71 6.06
N ALA A 162 -6.76 26.10 5.09
CA ALA A 162 -6.33 26.75 3.87
C ALA A 162 -6.41 25.80 2.67
N PHE A 163 -6.47 26.37 1.47
CA PHE A 163 -6.17 25.68 0.22
C PHE A 163 -4.73 25.91 -0.18
N SER A 164 -4.08 24.87 -0.68
CA SER A 164 -2.69 24.89 -1.09
C SER A 164 -2.47 24.06 -2.33
N PHE A 165 -1.84 24.65 -3.35
CA PHE A 165 -1.37 23.98 -4.54
C PHE A 165 0.14 23.84 -4.44
N HIS A 166 0.65 22.61 -4.37
CA HIS A 166 2.07 22.28 -4.34
C HIS A 166 2.56 22.01 -5.76
N LEU A 167 3.56 22.76 -6.24
CA LEU A 167 3.80 22.94 -7.66
C LEU A 167 5.17 22.44 -8.13
N ALA A 168 6.21 22.37 -7.24
CA ALA A 168 7.59 22.17 -7.64
C ALA A 168 8.01 20.71 -7.87
N GLU A 169 7.07 19.80 -8.08
CA GLU A 169 7.38 18.37 -8.28
C GLU A 169 8.03 18.09 -9.64
N LYS A 170 7.53 18.75 -10.68
CA LYS A 170 8.00 18.58 -12.06
C LYS A 170 8.09 19.93 -12.78
N ILE A 171 8.96 20.00 -13.79
CA ILE A 171 9.05 21.14 -14.69
C ILE A 171 7.87 21.14 -15.63
N GLY A 172 7.25 22.33 -15.84
CA GLY A 172 6.12 22.47 -16.77
C GLY A 172 5.30 23.71 -16.52
N VAL A 173 4.14 23.75 -17.17
CA VAL A 173 3.20 24.88 -17.10
C VAL A 173 1.86 24.41 -16.61
N LEU A 174 1.31 25.10 -15.62
CA LEU A 174 -0.05 24.97 -15.12
C LEU A 174 -0.83 26.25 -15.36
N GLN A 175 -2.05 26.15 -15.83
CA GLN A 175 -2.99 27.26 -15.91
C GLN A 175 -4.20 26.96 -15.04
N LEU A 176 -4.58 27.90 -14.19
CA LEU A 176 -5.73 27.80 -13.27
C LEU A 176 -6.71 28.95 -13.54
N ARG A 177 -8.02 28.65 -13.38
CA ARG A 177 -9.10 29.65 -13.36
C ARG A 177 -10.31 29.11 -12.61
N LYS A 178 -11.25 29.96 -12.25
CA LYS A 178 -12.54 29.62 -11.64
C LYS A 178 -12.40 28.74 -10.40
N ILE A 179 -11.44 29.05 -9.55
CA ILE A 179 -11.31 28.34 -8.28
C ILE A 179 -12.49 28.75 -7.41
N SER A 180 -13.25 27.79 -6.92
CA SER A 180 -14.41 28.00 -6.05
C SER A 180 -14.40 26.97 -4.92
N ALA A 181 -14.79 27.43 -3.75
CA ALA A 181 -14.98 26.56 -2.60
C ALA A 181 -16.18 27.05 -1.79
N MET A 182 -17.20 26.21 -1.72
CA MET A 182 -18.47 26.52 -1.09
C MET A 182 -18.64 25.66 0.17
N ILE A 183 -18.98 26.28 1.28
CA ILE A 183 -19.45 25.60 2.48
C ILE A 183 -20.94 25.34 2.26
N VAL A 184 -21.29 24.09 2.02
CA VAL A 184 -22.66 23.61 1.79
C VAL A 184 -23.27 23.20 3.11
N PRO A 185 -24.49 23.66 3.45
CA PRO A 185 -25.15 23.34 4.71
C PRO A 185 -25.36 21.83 4.93
N ALA A 186 -25.46 21.44 6.20
CA ALA A 186 -25.58 20.03 6.62
C ALA A 186 -26.90 19.34 6.21
N ASP A 187 -27.90 20.08 5.81
CA ASP A 187 -29.19 19.58 5.33
C ASP A 187 -29.19 19.22 3.82
N ILE A 188 -28.08 19.49 3.14
CA ILE A 188 -27.86 19.10 1.75
C ILE A 188 -27.06 17.80 1.73
N ASP A 189 -27.61 16.77 1.09
CA ASP A 189 -26.91 15.50 0.90
C ASP A 189 -25.68 15.69 0.01
N PRO A 190 -24.47 15.35 0.48
CA PRO A 190 -23.24 15.44 -0.31
C PRO A 190 -23.30 14.64 -1.62
N GLU A 191 -24.04 13.52 -1.66
CA GLU A 191 -24.18 12.67 -2.85
C GLU A 191 -25.05 13.33 -3.94
N SER A 192 -25.83 14.34 -3.59
CA SER A 192 -26.62 15.15 -4.55
C SER A 192 -25.77 16.15 -5.32
N LEU A 193 -24.52 16.39 -4.90
CA LEU A 193 -23.61 17.34 -5.54
C LEU A 193 -22.95 16.70 -6.77
N GLU A 194 -22.88 17.49 -7.87
CA GLU A 194 -22.16 17.03 -9.07
C GLU A 194 -20.66 16.96 -8.80
N THR A 195 -20.09 15.77 -8.74
CA THR A 195 -18.66 15.53 -8.56
C THR A 195 -18.09 14.72 -9.72
N ASN A 196 -16.82 14.93 -10.04
CA ASN A 196 -16.06 14.14 -11.00
C ASN A 196 -14.71 13.64 -10.44
N VAL A 197 -14.46 13.98 -9.18
CA VAL A 197 -13.33 13.50 -8.39
C VAL A 197 -13.87 13.12 -7.02
N THR A 198 -13.48 11.97 -6.51
CA THR A 198 -13.83 11.58 -5.15
C THR A 198 -12.78 12.09 -4.16
N ALA A 199 -13.23 12.53 -2.98
CA ALA A 199 -12.34 12.81 -1.86
C ALA A 199 -11.74 11.51 -1.27
N VAL A 200 -12.39 10.39 -1.50
CA VAL A 200 -11.88 9.05 -1.17
C VAL A 200 -10.78 8.70 -2.18
N LEU A 201 -9.74 8.04 -1.72
CA LEU A 201 -8.59 7.60 -2.55
C LEU A 201 -7.77 8.75 -3.16
N GLY A 202 -7.92 9.99 -2.67
CA GLY A 202 -7.14 11.13 -3.16
C GLY A 202 -7.35 11.46 -4.65
N GLY A 203 -8.52 11.12 -5.18
CA GLY A 203 -8.85 11.29 -6.60
C GLY A 203 -8.38 10.15 -7.51
N ASP A 204 -7.72 9.13 -6.97
CA ASP A 204 -7.33 7.94 -7.74
C ASP A 204 -8.58 7.10 -8.06
N PHE A 205 -8.80 6.84 -9.35
CA PHE A 205 -9.83 5.94 -9.82
C PHE A 205 -9.19 4.64 -10.30
N HIS A 206 -9.82 3.52 -9.98
CA HIS A 206 -9.44 2.22 -10.52
C HIS A 206 -10.03 2.08 -11.91
N ASP A 207 -9.32 2.56 -12.92
CA ASP A 207 -9.71 2.28 -14.29
C ASP A 207 -9.17 0.92 -14.75
N ASN A 208 -9.79 0.36 -15.77
CA ASN A 208 -9.35 -0.90 -16.36
C ASN A 208 -7.96 -0.77 -16.98
N GLU A 209 -7.60 0.40 -17.51
CA GLU A 209 -6.30 0.66 -18.12
C GLU A 209 -5.15 0.54 -17.12
N TRP A 210 -5.33 1.07 -15.90
CA TRP A 210 -4.33 0.89 -14.85
C TRP A 210 -4.18 -0.59 -14.46
N ARG A 211 -5.28 -1.32 -14.27
CA ARG A 211 -5.24 -2.76 -13.96
C ARG A 211 -4.56 -3.57 -15.05
N GLU A 212 -4.84 -3.30 -16.32
CA GLU A 212 -4.19 -3.96 -17.45
C GLU A 212 -2.67 -3.75 -17.44
N LYS A 213 -2.19 -2.53 -17.17
CA LYS A 213 -0.75 -2.23 -17.01
C LYS A 213 -0.13 -3.01 -15.85
N VAL A 214 -0.80 -3.07 -14.71
CA VAL A 214 -0.31 -3.77 -13.52
C VAL A 214 -0.31 -5.29 -13.72
N VAL A 215 -1.32 -5.85 -14.39
CA VAL A 215 -1.36 -7.27 -14.79
C VAL A 215 -0.24 -7.59 -15.78
N ALA A 216 -0.01 -6.75 -16.78
CA ALA A 216 1.11 -6.93 -17.72
C ALA A 216 2.47 -6.91 -17.01
N ARG A 217 2.64 -6.04 -16.02
CA ARG A 217 3.83 -6.02 -15.15
C ARG A 217 3.95 -7.31 -14.33
N LEU A 218 2.86 -7.80 -13.75
CA LEU A 218 2.83 -9.06 -13.00
C LEU A 218 3.31 -10.22 -13.86
N GLU A 219 2.77 -10.36 -15.07
CA GLU A 219 3.18 -11.39 -16.03
C GLU A 219 4.69 -11.36 -16.27
N LYS A 220 5.27 -10.17 -16.45
CA LYS A 220 6.69 -9.98 -16.69
C LYS A 220 7.58 -10.25 -15.46
N VAL A 221 7.10 -9.87 -14.27
CA VAL A 221 7.91 -9.93 -13.03
C VAL A 221 7.79 -11.28 -12.33
N ARG A 222 6.61 -11.92 -12.39
CA ARG A 222 6.29 -13.12 -11.60
C ARG A 222 6.17 -14.38 -12.42
N LYS A 223 6.17 -14.31 -13.77
CA LYS A 223 6.10 -15.50 -14.62
C LYS A 223 7.34 -15.66 -15.49
N VAL A 224 7.56 -16.90 -15.87
CA VAL A 224 8.69 -17.32 -16.70
C VAL A 224 8.18 -18.22 -17.81
N PRO A 225 8.64 -18.06 -19.05
CA PRO A 225 8.35 -18.99 -20.12
C PRO A 225 8.87 -20.40 -19.80
N VAL A 226 8.00 -21.39 -19.95
CA VAL A 226 8.35 -22.81 -19.86
C VAL A 226 8.08 -23.45 -21.21
N ARG A 227 9.07 -24.16 -21.74
CA ARG A 227 8.99 -24.87 -22.99
C ARG A 227 9.21 -26.36 -22.77
N VAL A 228 8.27 -27.18 -23.17
CA VAL A 228 8.39 -28.64 -23.19
C VAL A 228 8.87 -29.07 -24.57
N VAL A 229 9.83 -29.97 -24.63
CA VAL A 229 10.31 -30.61 -25.84
C VAL A 229 10.30 -32.11 -25.62
N ALA A 230 9.58 -32.85 -26.43
CA ALA A 230 9.46 -34.30 -26.30
C ALA A 230 9.97 -35.04 -27.53
N HIS A 231 10.69 -36.14 -27.28
CA HIS A 231 11.29 -36.98 -28.31
C HIS A 231 11.01 -38.47 -28.03
N ARG A 232 10.80 -39.26 -29.13
CA ARG A 232 10.78 -40.70 -29.10
C ARG A 232 11.94 -41.22 -29.94
N GLY A 233 13.03 -41.67 -29.29
CA GLY A 233 14.30 -41.84 -29.92
C GLY A 233 14.85 -40.53 -30.51
N GLU A 234 15.06 -40.49 -31.83
CA GLU A 234 15.47 -39.26 -32.55
C GLU A 234 14.28 -38.45 -33.11
N GLU A 235 13.08 -39.02 -33.10
CA GLU A 235 11.88 -38.39 -33.65
C GLU A 235 11.17 -37.51 -32.59
N LYS A 236 10.46 -36.49 -33.10
CA LYS A 236 9.61 -35.62 -32.25
C LYS A 236 8.37 -36.37 -31.78
N ALA A 237 8.02 -36.22 -30.51
CA ALA A 237 6.86 -36.88 -29.92
C ALA A 237 5.72 -35.86 -29.66
N LYS A 238 4.61 -36.06 -30.38
CA LYS A 238 3.37 -35.30 -30.14
C LYS A 238 2.52 -35.93 -29.03
N ASP A 239 1.55 -35.18 -28.53
CA ASP A 239 0.55 -35.60 -27.54
C ASP A 239 1.15 -36.06 -26.19
N VAL A 240 2.42 -35.76 -25.94
CA VAL A 240 3.02 -35.94 -24.61
C VAL A 240 2.46 -34.87 -23.69
N LYS A 241 1.76 -35.27 -22.63
CA LYS A 241 1.17 -34.38 -21.65
C LYS A 241 2.15 -34.14 -20.50
N VAL A 242 2.37 -32.86 -20.18
CA VAL A 242 3.18 -32.42 -19.04
C VAL A 242 2.31 -31.55 -18.13
N THR A 243 1.93 -32.11 -17.00
CA THR A 243 1.16 -31.38 -15.97
C THR A 243 2.14 -30.66 -15.04
N LEU A 244 2.00 -29.35 -14.96
CA LEU A 244 2.79 -28.46 -14.11
C LEU A 244 1.91 -28.06 -12.90
N SER A 245 2.25 -28.57 -11.73
CA SER A 245 1.55 -28.23 -10.48
C SER A 245 2.50 -27.49 -9.55
N GLN A 246 2.26 -26.21 -9.34
CA GLN A 246 3.05 -25.39 -8.42
C GLN A 246 2.79 -25.82 -6.96
N THR A 247 3.84 -26.24 -6.26
CA THR A 247 3.77 -26.73 -4.88
C THR A 247 4.12 -25.66 -3.86
N ALA A 248 4.99 -24.71 -4.22
CA ALA A 248 5.35 -23.59 -3.36
C ALA A 248 5.59 -22.29 -4.15
N ARG A 249 5.26 -21.18 -3.54
CA ARG A 249 5.54 -19.82 -4.03
C ARG A 249 6.72 -19.24 -3.27
N PRO A 250 7.71 -18.64 -3.95
CA PRO A 250 8.85 -18.00 -3.27
C PRO A 250 8.50 -16.63 -2.67
N PHE A 251 7.46 -15.94 -3.19
CA PHE A 251 7.02 -14.66 -2.65
C PHE A 251 6.24 -14.90 -1.34
N PRO A 252 6.77 -14.43 -0.20
CA PRO A 252 6.18 -14.73 1.09
C PRO A 252 5.01 -13.78 1.40
N PHE A 253 3.86 -14.37 1.72
CA PHE A 253 2.76 -13.71 2.39
C PHE A 253 2.85 -14.00 3.89
N GLY A 254 2.57 -13.00 4.70
CA GLY A 254 2.57 -13.11 6.16
C GLY A 254 1.32 -12.53 6.78
N VAL A 255 1.23 -12.60 8.10
CA VAL A 255 0.13 -12.04 8.89
C VAL A 255 0.66 -11.29 10.10
N GLU A 256 0.01 -10.19 10.43
CA GLU A 256 0.20 -9.48 11.70
C GLU A 256 -0.83 -9.96 12.71
N CYS A 257 -0.40 -10.25 13.92
CA CYS A 257 -1.30 -10.72 14.97
C CYS A 257 -0.92 -10.20 16.37
N GLN A 258 -1.87 -10.24 17.28
CA GLN A 258 -1.63 -9.99 18.69
C GLN A 258 -1.24 -11.30 19.38
N GLY A 259 0.00 -11.39 19.84
CA GLY A 259 0.54 -12.57 20.56
C GLY A 259 -0.26 -12.89 21.82
N ALA A 260 -0.83 -11.87 22.47
CA ALA A 260 -1.71 -12.04 23.62
C ALA A 260 -2.94 -12.93 23.35
N LEU A 261 -3.43 -12.97 22.10
CA LEU A 261 -4.57 -13.81 21.73
C LEU A 261 -4.19 -15.28 21.46
N LEU A 262 -2.91 -15.54 21.20
CA LEU A 262 -2.39 -16.91 21.07
C LEU A 262 -2.11 -17.56 22.43
N LYS A 263 -2.07 -16.73 23.50
CA LYS A 263 -1.90 -17.16 24.91
C LYS A 263 -2.98 -16.49 25.76
N PRO A 264 -4.23 -17.05 25.79
CA PRO A 264 -5.40 -16.42 26.43
C PRO A 264 -5.22 -16.05 27.92
N GLU A 265 -4.30 -16.73 28.61
CA GLU A 265 -3.95 -16.41 30.00
C GLU A 265 -3.39 -14.98 30.16
N LEU A 266 -2.79 -14.40 29.11
CA LEU A 266 -2.29 -13.03 29.12
C LEU A 266 -3.40 -11.99 29.19
N LEU A 267 -4.62 -12.32 28.76
CA LEU A 267 -5.78 -11.41 28.80
C LEU A 267 -6.19 -11.02 30.23
N GLN A 268 -5.66 -11.68 31.25
CA GLN A 268 -5.84 -11.29 32.65
C GLN A 268 -4.96 -10.10 33.05
N ASN A 269 -3.93 -9.75 32.27
CA ASN A 269 -3.06 -8.63 32.56
C ASN A 269 -3.80 -7.28 32.50
N ALA A 270 -3.52 -6.40 33.45
CA ALA A 270 -4.18 -5.10 33.57
C ALA A 270 -4.04 -4.22 32.32
N ASN A 271 -2.90 -4.29 31.63
CA ASN A 271 -2.65 -3.53 30.40
C ASN A 271 -3.44 -4.06 29.18
N LEU A 272 -4.00 -5.28 29.26
CA LEU A 272 -4.78 -5.90 28.17
C LEU A 272 -6.29 -5.86 28.40
N GLN A 273 -6.79 -5.17 29.44
CA GLN A 273 -8.22 -5.14 29.77
C GLN A 273 -9.11 -4.66 28.61
N LYS A 274 -8.66 -3.68 27.82
CA LYS A 274 -9.42 -3.20 26.64
C LYS A 274 -9.52 -4.27 25.56
N LEU A 275 -8.46 -5.01 25.31
CA LEU A 275 -8.46 -6.15 24.38
C LEU A 275 -9.34 -7.27 24.93
N ALA A 276 -9.13 -7.65 26.20
CA ALA A 276 -9.93 -8.67 26.87
C ALA A 276 -11.44 -8.35 26.84
N ALA A 277 -11.83 -7.09 27.06
CA ALA A 277 -13.23 -6.68 26.98
C ALA A 277 -13.82 -6.83 25.58
N ARG A 278 -13.04 -6.53 24.51
CA ARG A 278 -13.50 -6.70 23.11
C ARG A 278 -13.67 -8.15 22.73
N VAL A 279 -12.72 -9.01 23.09
CA VAL A 279 -12.74 -10.43 22.69
C VAL A 279 -13.61 -11.29 23.61
N ARG A 280 -13.98 -10.82 24.80
CA ARG A 280 -14.79 -11.56 25.79
C ARG A 280 -16.07 -12.17 25.21
N PRO A 281 -16.88 -11.45 24.37
CA PRO A 281 -18.08 -12.02 23.77
C PRO A 281 -17.81 -13.22 22.85
N PHE A 282 -16.58 -13.35 22.38
CA PHE A 282 -16.16 -14.29 21.35
C PHE A 282 -15.01 -15.20 21.80
N ILE A 283 -14.81 -15.37 23.11
CA ILE A 283 -13.64 -16.07 23.67
C ILE A 283 -13.51 -17.52 23.21
N SER A 284 -14.62 -18.15 22.84
CA SER A 284 -14.66 -19.50 22.25
C SER A 284 -13.95 -19.57 20.89
N ASN A 285 -13.78 -18.45 20.21
CA ASN A 285 -13.17 -18.39 18.86
C ASN A 285 -11.64 -18.24 18.89
N LEU A 286 -11.02 -18.13 20.08
CA LEU A 286 -9.56 -17.99 20.19
C LEU A 286 -8.80 -19.21 19.62
N GLY A 287 -9.38 -20.40 19.70
CA GLY A 287 -8.81 -21.60 19.06
C GLY A 287 -8.79 -21.46 17.54
N ALA A 288 -9.92 -21.07 16.94
CA ALA A 288 -10.02 -20.83 15.50
C ALA A 288 -9.10 -19.67 15.05
N TYR A 289 -9.00 -18.60 15.83
CA TYR A 289 -8.05 -17.52 15.57
C TYR A 289 -6.61 -18.03 15.49
N LYS A 290 -6.18 -18.81 16.49
CA LYS A 290 -4.84 -19.41 16.53
C LYS A 290 -4.57 -20.28 15.31
N ASP A 291 -5.53 -21.15 14.93
CA ASP A 291 -5.40 -22.05 13.79
C ASP A 291 -5.25 -21.28 12.48
N LYS A 292 -5.94 -20.13 12.32
CA LYS A 292 -5.84 -19.29 11.12
C LYS A 292 -4.56 -18.45 11.07
N VAL A 293 -4.08 -17.94 12.21
CA VAL A 293 -2.79 -17.23 12.28
C VAL A 293 -1.62 -18.17 11.97
N LEU A 294 -1.71 -19.43 12.40
CA LEU A 294 -0.66 -20.45 12.23
C LEU A 294 -0.86 -21.33 10.98
N ASP A 295 -1.68 -20.91 10.03
CA ASP A 295 -1.92 -21.62 8.76
C ASP A 295 -0.72 -21.46 7.81
N ASP A 296 0.17 -22.46 7.77
CA ASP A 296 1.36 -22.50 6.92
C ASP A 296 1.05 -22.73 5.42
N SER A 297 -0.18 -23.12 5.09
CA SER A 297 -0.63 -23.22 3.69
C SER A 297 -0.79 -21.84 3.06
N LEU A 298 -1.19 -20.85 3.86
CA LEU A 298 -1.45 -19.47 3.42
C LEU A 298 -0.26 -18.55 3.72
N PHE A 299 0.29 -18.63 4.93
CA PHE A 299 1.34 -17.73 5.39
C PHE A 299 2.72 -18.38 5.41
N ARG A 300 3.77 -17.56 5.35
CA ARG A 300 5.16 -17.95 5.50
C ARG A 300 5.82 -17.34 6.73
N PHE A 301 5.25 -16.25 7.24
CA PHE A 301 5.76 -15.59 8.43
C PHE A 301 4.65 -14.91 9.22
N VAL A 302 4.91 -14.73 10.51
CA VAL A 302 4.07 -13.98 11.46
C VAL A 302 4.85 -12.79 11.99
N THR A 303 4.17 -11.65 12.15
CA THR A 303 4.69 -10.47 12.85
C THR A 303 3.78 -10.17 14.05
N PHE A 304 4.34 -10.19 15.25
CA PHE A 304 3.60 -9.81 16.45
C PHE A 304 3.51 -8.29 16.56
N THR A 305 2.30 -7.78 16.81
CA THR A 305 2.07 -6.34 17.01
C THR A 305 2.28 -5.89 18.46
N ASP A 306 2.49 -6.82 19.37
CA ASP A 306 2.59 -6.61 20.83
C ASP A 306 3.78 -7.35 21.48
N ALA A 307 3.92 -8.64 21.28
CA ALA A 307 4.78 -9.53 22.08
C ALA A 307 6.27 -9.12 22.12
N LEU A 308 6.78 -8.48 21.07
CA LEU A 308 8.17 -8.03 20.96
C LEU A 308 8.34 -6.52 21.20
N VAL A 309 7.27 -5.81 21.53
CA VAL A 309 7.33 -4.39 21.92
C VAL A 309 7.87 -4.29 23.34
N TRP A 310 8.86 -3.43 23.55
CA TRP A 310 9.60 -3.33 24.82
C TRP A 310 8.71 -3.23 26.06
N ARG A 311 7.69 -2.35 26.04
CA ARG A 311 6.78 -2.16 27.17
C ARG A 311 5.98 -3.43 27.49
N GLU A 312 5.40 -4.06 26.48
CA GLU A 312 4.60 -5.27 26.61
C GLU A 312 5.45 -6.44 27.09
N ASN A 313 6.65 -6.58 26.53
CA ASN A 313 7.62 -7.60 26.94
C ASN A 313 8.03 -7.46 28.43
N ASP A 314 8.27 -6.23 28.88
CA ASP A 314 8.58 -5.93 30.30
C ASP A 314 7.38 -6.25 31.23
N LEU A 315 6.14 -6.03 30.78
CA LEU A 315 4.93 -6.26 31.55
C LEU A 315 4.49 -7.73 31.62
N TRP A 316 4.69 -8.49 30.58
CA TRP A 316 4.21 -9.88 30.52
C TRP A 316 5.15 -10.88 31.22
N GLY A 317 6.36 -10.46 31.50
CA GLY A 317 7.36 -11.26 32.17
C GLY A 317 8.29 -12.03 31.26
N ALA A 318 9.33 -12.58 31.85
CA ALA A 318 10.42 -13.23 31.10
C ALA A 318 9.93 -14.45 30.31
N ASN A 319 10.40 -14.53 29.05
CA ASN A 319 10.25 -15.67 28.12
C ASN A 319 8.89 -15.84 27.43
N ILE A 320 7.87 -15.01 27.70
CA ILE A 320 6.58 -15.10 26.98
C ILE A 320 6.78 -14.87 25.47
N ASP A 321 7.60 -13.91 25.11
CA ASP A 321 8.01 -13.63 23.74
C ASP A 321 8.70 -14.85 23.07
N ALA A 322 9.62 -15.50 23.79
CA ALA A 322 10.32 -16.68 23.29
C ALA A 322 9.37 -17.88 23.10
N GLU A 323 8.39 -18.06 24.01
CA GLU A 323 7.37 -19.11 23.88
C GLU A 323 6.46 -18.86 22.66
N LEU A 324 6.06 -17.61 22.41
CA LEU A 324 5.25 -17.23 21.24
C LEU A 324 6.05 -17.42 19.94
N VAL A 325 7.32 -17.01 19.90
CA VAL A 325 8.21 -17.24 18.76
C VAL A 325 8.36 -18.74 18.50
N LYS A 326 8.57 -19.55 19.54
CA LYS A 326 8.65 -21.00 19.41
C LYS A 326 7.36 -21.59 18.85
N MET A 327 6.18 -21.16 19.33
CA MET A 327 4.88 -21.63 18.85
C MET A 327 4.72 -21.43 17.36
N VAL A 328 5.07 -20.25 16.83
CA VAL A 328 5.00 -19.94 15.40
C VAL A 328 5.97 -20.82 14.59
N ARG A 329 7.19 -21.00 15.09
CA ARG A 329 8.20 -21.84 14.42
C ARG A 329 7.85 -23.33 14.42
N ASP A 330 7.25 -23.81 15.48
CA ASP A 330 6.76 -25.20 15.56
C ASP A 330 5.63 -25.47 14.56
N ALA A 331 4.89 -24.42 14.15
CA ALA A 331 3.88 -24.47 13.08
C ALA A 331 4.49 -24.34 11.66
N GLY A 332 5.82 -24.32 11.51
CA GLY A 332 6.48 -24.23 10.19
C GLY A 332 6.61 -22.82 9.64
N LEU A 333 6.25 -21.79 10.40
CA LEU A 333 6.29 -20.38 10.00
C LEU A 333 7.54 -19.69 10.55
N SER A 334 8.05 -18.67 9.83
CA SER A 334 9.07 -17.78 10.37
C SER A 334 8.45 -16.62 11.17
N VAL A 335 9.27 -15.94 11.96
CA VAL A 335 8.86 -14.75 12.72
C VAL A 335 9.69 -13.55 12.31
N ARG A 336 9.02 -12.42 12.09
CA ARG A 336 9.63 -11.09 11.95
C ARG A 336 9.38 -10.30 13.22
N GLY A 337 10.46 -9.85 13.85
CA GLY A 337 10.40 -9.12 15.11
C GLY A 337 10.01 -7.66 14.91
N ARG A 338 8.92 -7.23 15.50
CA ARG A 338 8.49 -5.82 15.56
C ARG A 338 8.32 -5.43 17.03
N ALA A 339 9.14 -4.51 17.51
CA ALA A 339 10.39 -3.97 17.01
C ALA A 339 11.40 -3.91 18.14
N LEU A 340 12.69 -3.83 17.80
CA LEU A 340 13.71 -3.59 18.83
C LEU A 340 13.50 -2.23 19.50
N LEU A 341 13.10 -1.22 18.71
CA LEU A 341 12.85 0.13 19.21
C LEU A 341 11.63 0.77 18.49
N SER A 342 10.72 1.35 19.29
CA SER A 342 9.74 2.34 18.84
C SER A 342 10.05 3.63 19.57
N PRO A 343 10.43 4.74 18.89
CA PRO A 343 11.09 5.89 19.52
C PRO A 343 10.13 6.86 20.22
N ALA A 344 9.15 6.33 20.96
CA ALA A 344 8.21 7.07 21.79
C ALA A 344 8.09 6.45 23.18
N TYR A 345 8.05 7.27 24.22
CA TYR A 345 7.94 6.82 25.62
C TYR A 345 6.76 5.89 25.88
N ARG A 346 5.66 6.02 25.13
CA ARG A 346 4.48 5.15 25.27
C ARG A 346 4.73 3.68 24.93
N TYR A 347 5.78 3.36 24.18
CA TYR A 347 6.19 2.00 23.82
C TYR A 347 7.36 1.49 24.68
N MET A 348 7.81 2.29 25.64
CA MET A 348 8.88 1.93 26.57
C MET A 348 8.33 1.60 27.95
N PRO A 349 9.03 0.78 28.75
CA PRO A 349 8.69 0.54 30.13
C PRO A 349 8.62 1.83 30.95
N GLU A 350 7.83 1.81 32.02
CA GLU A 350 7.64 2.96 32.94
C GLU A 350 8.97 3.49 33.50
N LYS A 351 9.94 2.59 33.75
CA LYS A 351 11.30 2.93 34.22
C LYS A 351 12.08 3.88 33.30
N CYS A 352 11.67 3.99 32.03
CA CYS A 352 12.29 4.91 31.06
C CYS A 352 11.73 6.33 31.16
N ARG A 353 10.54 6.50 31.75
CA ARG A 353 9.92 7.84 31.91
C ARG A 353 10.76 8.74 32.81
N GLY A 354 10.96 9.96 32.37
CA GLY A 354 11.77 10.94 33.08
C GLY A 354 13.28 10.74 32.98
N GLN A 355 13.73 9.66 32.31
CA GLN A 355 15.14 9.47 31.96
C GLN A 355 15.47 10.25 30.67
N ASN A 356 16.71 10.73 30.58
CA ASN A 356 17.23 11.44 29.42
C ASN A 356 18.75 11.25 29.29
N GLY A 357 19.34 11.77 28.22
CA GLY A 357 20.79 11.74 27.99
C GLY A 357 21.37 10.34 28.08
N ASP A 358 22.60 10.24 28.63
CA ASP A 358 23.37 8.98 28.69
C ASP A 358 22.65 7.85 29.46
N ALA A 359 21.89 8.19 30.49
CA ALA A 359 21.15 7.21 31.29
C ALA A 359 20.09 6.50 30.42
N LEU A 360 19.25 7.25 29.70
CA LEU A 360 18.25 6.68 28.82
C LEU A 360 18.90 5.96 27.63
N ARG A 361 19.93 6.54 27.03
CA ARG A 361 20.68 5.91 25.93
C ARG A 361 21.22 4.55 26.31
N LYS A 362 21.85 4.44 27.49
CA LYS A 362 22.33 3.15 28.01
C LYS A 362 21.20 2.12 28.16
N MET A 363 20.03 2.53 28.67
CA MET A 363 18.87 1.64 28.81
C MET A 363 18.37 1.13 27.46
N VAL A 364 18.27 2.01 26.44
CA VAL A 364 17.86 1.66 25.08
C VAL A 364 18.84 0.65 24.46
N LEU A 365 20.13 0.94 24.46
CA LEU A 365 21.13 0.07 23.84
C LEU A 365 21.25 -1.28 24.55
N GLU A 366 21.07 -1.30 25.88
CA GLU A 366 21.06 -2.56 26.64
C GLU A 366 19.81 -3.39 26.33
N HIS A 367 18.63 -2.76 26.19
CA HIS A 367 17.42 -3.46 25.73
C HIS A 367 17.65 -4.13 24.37
N VAL A 368 18.19 -3.39 23.38
CA VAL A 368 18.49 -3.96 22.06
C VAL A 368 19.42 -5.17 22.17
N ARG A 369 20.49 -5.08 22.97
CA ARG A 369 21.39 -6.23 23.21
C ARG A 369 20.67 -7.43 23.80
N GLN A 370 19.83 -7.21 24.81
CA GLN A 370 19.10 -8.28 25.49
C GLN A 370 18.11 -8.98 24.55
N MET A 371 17.36 -8.22 23.75
CA MET A 371 16.40 -8.78 22.80
C MET A 371 17.11 -9.57 21.69
N CYS A 372 18.16 -9.03 21.09
CA CYS A 372 18.95 -9.73 20.08
C CYS A 372 19.56 -11.02 20.63
N ARG A 373 20.15 -11.01 21.84
CA ARG A 373 20.70 -12.23 22.46
C ARG A 373 19.63 -13.27 22.78
N ARG A 374 18.46 -12.84 23.28
CA ARG A 374 17.34 -13.75 23.63
C ARG A 374 16.81 -14.49 22.42
N HIS A 375 16.73 -13.81 21.28
CA HIS A 375 16.16 -14.37 20.05
C HIS A 375 17.20 -14.77 19.02
N GLN A 376 18.48 -14.86 19.39
CA GLN A 376 19.58 -15.12 18.46
C GLN A 376 19.33 -16.37 17.62
N GLY A 377 19.30 -16.18 16.29
CA GLY A 377 19.08 -17.24 15.31
C GLY A 377 17.64 -17.79 15.27
N THR A 378 16.67 -17.15 15.94
CA THR A 378 15.27 -17.61 15.95
C THR A 378 14.34 -16.78 15.07
N LEU A 379 14.70 -15.56 14.74
CA LEU A 379 13.93 -14.67 13.89
C LEU A 379 14.54 -14.55 12.48
N GLU A 380 13.68 -14.44 11.47
CA GLU A 380 14.09 -14.19 10.08
C GLU A 380 14.63 -12.77 9.91
N ALA A 381 13.99 -11.82 10.58
CA ALA A 381 14.27 -10.40 10.47
C ALA A 381 13.89 -9.64 11.74
N TRP A 382 14.56 -8.50 11.96
CA TRP A 382 14.20 -7.50 12.95
C TRP A 382 13.81 -6.18 12.28
N GLU A 383 12.64 -5.65 12.59
CA GLU A 383 12.40 -4.21 12.47
C GLU A 383 13.20 -3.54 13.60
N VAL A 384 14.39 -3.03 13.26
CA VAL A 384 15.26 -2.41 14.28
C VAL A 384 14.59 -1.18 14.88
N VAL A 385 13.93 -0.40 14.01
CA VAL A 385 13.11 0.74 14.43
C VAL A 385 11.76 0.67 13.75
N HIS A 386 10.68 0.86 14.51
CA HIS A 386 9.32 0.96 14.02
C HIS A 386 8.77 2.37 14.19
N GLY A 387 8.36 3.01 13.08
CA GLY A 387 7.84 4.37 13.09
C GLY A 387 8.91 5.42 13.40
N GLY A 388 10.09 5.29 12.78
CA GLY A 388 11.26 6.12 13.06
C GLY A 388 11.05 7.61 12.88
N GLN A 389 10.18 8.03 11.95
CA GLN A 389 9.85 9.44 11.72
C GLN A 389 8.54 9.88 12.38
N ASP A 390 7.64 8.95 12.69
CA ASP A 390 6.39 9.27 13.39
C ASP A 390 6.61 9.79 14.82
N TYR A 391 7.71 9.38 15.44
CA TYR A 391 8.03 9.66 16.83
C TYR A 391 9.45 10.18 16.95
N ASN A 392 9.62 11.38 17.47
CA ASN A 392 10.92 12.01 17.68
C ASN A 392 11.28 12.24 19.15
N GLU A 393 10.42 11.81 20.07
CA GLU A 393 10.62 12.01 21.50
C GLU A 393 11.96 11.47 21.99
N LEU A 394 12.29 10.25 21.55
CA LEU A 394 13.54 9.59 21.94
C LEU A 394 14.76 10.31 21.34
N TYR A 395 14.69 10.70 20.08
CA TYR A 395 15.82 11.37 19.41
C TYR A 395 16.13 12.74 20.01
N LYS A 396 15.09 13.46 20.46
CA LYS A 396 15.28 14.72 21.22
C LYS A 396 15.97 14.47 22.56
N ALA A 397 15.77 13.30 23.17
CA ALA A 397 16.32 12.98 24.48
C ALA A 397 17.74 12.38 24.45
N ILE A 398 18.10 11.61 23.42
CA ILE A 398 19.37 10.86 23.37
C ILE A 398 20.16 10.99 22.06
N GLY A 399 19.69 11.83 21.12
CA GLY A 399 20.31 12.00 19.81
C GLY A 399 19.87 10.97 18.78
N LEU A 400 19.85 11.36 17.49
CA LEU A 400 19.50 10.51 16.36
C LEU A 400 20.52 9.39 16.14
N GLU A 401 21.79 9.63 16.50
CA GLU A 401 22.91 8.67 16.37
C GLU A 401 22.64 7.35 17.12
N SER A 402 21.85 7.40 18.20
CA SER A 402 21.42 6.20 18.94
C SER A 402 20.72 5.16 18.05
N LEU A 403 20.10 5.59 16.97
CA LEU A 403 19.45 4.72 16.00
C LEU A 403 20.49 3.89 15.22
N SER A 404 21.55 4.53 14.72
CA SER A 404 22.64 3.81 14.04
C SER A 404 23.32 2.79 14.95
N GLU A 405 23.48 3.10 16.24
CA GLU A 405 24.03 2.18 17.25
C GLU A 405 23.13 0.95 17.47
N CYS A 406 21.80 1.14 17.45
CA CYS A 406 20.86 0.01 17.52
C CYS A 406 21.07 -0.98 16.35
N PHE A 407 21.24 -0.47 15.12
CA PHE A 407 21.56 -1.30 13.96
C PHE A 407 22.91 -2.01 14.09
N GLN A 408 23.94 -1.31 14.56
CA GLN A 408 25.26 -1.88 14.75
C GLN A 408 25.24 -3.02 15.77
N ILE A 409 24.60 -2.82 16.92
CA ILE A 409 24.44 -3.84 17.97
C ILE A 409 23.67 -5.04 17.46
N ALA A 410 22.56 -4.79 16.75
CA ALA A 410 21.74 -5.85 16.19
C ALA A 410 22.56 -6.68 15.16
N ARG A 411 23.34 -6.04 14.30
CA ARG A 411 24.17 -6.71 13.29
C ARG A 411 25.29 -7.52 13.93
N GLU A 412 25.90 -7.03 15.01
CA GLU A 412 26.94 -7.75 15.74
C GLU A 412 26.43 -9.06 16.35
N ILE A 413 25.22 -9.03 16.93
CA ILE A 413 24.65 -10.19 17.65
C ILE A 413 23.91 -11.13 16.69
N GLU A 414 23.22 -10.58 15.69
CA GLU A 414 22.36 -11.28 14.72
C GLU A 414 22.89 -11.11 13.29
N PRO A 415 24.08 -11.63 12.96
CA PRO A 415 24.69 -11.40 11.65
C PRO A 415 23.90 -11.98 10.48
N GLN A 416 23.04 -12.97 10.72
CA GLN A 416 22.22 -13.65 9.70
C GLN A 416 20.80 -13.09 9.58
N ALA A 417 20.27 -12.42 10.61
CA ALA A 417 18.95 -11.81 10.55
C ALA A 417 18.96 -10.60 9.63
N LYS A 418 17.86 -10.40 8.89
CA LYS A 418 17.66 -9.17 8.13
C LYS A 418 17.33 -8.02 9.08
N LEU A 419 18.03 -6.91 8.94
CA LEU A 419 17.78 -5.69 9.72
C LEU A 419 17.01 -4.70 8.87
N LEU A 420 15.79 -4.38 9.31
CA LEU A 420 14.82 -3.62 8.56
C LEU A 420 14.58 -2.25 9.21
N LEU A 421 14.42 -1.22 8.38
CA LEU A 421 13.90 0.09 8.77
C LEU A 421 12.40 0.12 8.48
N SER A 422 11.59 0.50 9.46
CA SER A 422 10.13 0.49 9.31
C SER A 422 9.54 1.89 9.38
N ASP A 423 8.61 2.18 8.46
CA ASP A 423 7.83 3.41 8.44
C ASP A 423 6.33 3.12 8.33
N ARG A 424 5.52 3.93 9.04
CA ARG A 424 4.07 3.72 9.15
C ARG A 424 3.25 4.57 8.21
N GLN A 425 3.79 5.66 7.68
CA GLN A 425 3.05 6.69 6.97
C GLN A 425 3.53 6.92 5.54
N ALA A 426 4.71 6.46 5.17
CA ALA A 426 5.30 6.70 3.85
C ALA A 426 4.35 6.38 2.68
N LEU A 427 3.58 5.29 2.78
CA LEU A 427 2.60 4.90 1.75
C LEU A 427 1.19 5.46 2.00
N THR A 428 0.78 5.63 3.25
CA THR A 428 -0.62 5.83 3.63
C THR A 428 -0.97 7.24 4.08
N ALA A 429 0.01 8.12 4.32
CA ALA A 429 -0.26 9.52 4.63
C ALA A 429 -0.84 10.24 3.41
N ILE A 430 -1.73 11.20 3.65
CA ILE A 430 -2.31 12.03 2.58
C ILE A 430 -1.21 12.80 1.85
N SER A 431 -0.25 13.44 2.57
CA SER A 431 0.90 14.10 1.95
C SER A 431 2.07 13.13 1.74
N GLU A 432 2.99 13.50 0.85
CA GLU A 432 4.22 12.75 0.60
C GLU A 432 5.33 13.07 1.62
N ASP A 433 5.16 14.06 2.49
CA ASP A 433 6.20 14.46 3.45
C ASP A 433 6.71 13.29 4.31
N PRO A 434 5.88 12.42 4.89
CA PRO A 434 6.38 11.26 5.64
C PRO A 434 7.25 10.32 4.81
N MET A 435 6.94 10.16 3.51
CA MET A 435 7.78 9.36 2.60
C MET A 435 9.15 10.04 2.41
N LEU A 436 9.17 11.36 2.23
CA LEU A 436 10.42 12.12 2.06
C LEU A 436 11.27 12.08 3.33
N ASP A 437 10.65 12.22 4.49
CA ASP A 437 11.33 12.15 5.80
C ASP A 437 11.93 10.76 6.02
N MET A 438 11.22 9.70 5.63
CA MET A 438 11.72 8.33 5.69
C MET A 438 12.91 8.11 4.74
N LEU A 439 12.85 8.68 3.52
CA LEU A 439 13.95 8.61 2.56
C LEU A 439 15.20 9.35 3.07
N GLU A 440 15.03 10.54 3.66
CA GLU A 440 16.13 11.29 4.30
C GLU A 440 16.76 10.51 5.46
N LEU A 441 15.95 9.85 6.30
CA LEU A 441 16.45 9.02 7.39
C LEU A 441 17.22 7.79 6.87
N ALA A 442 16.68 7.10 5.86
CA ALA A 442 17.33 5.94 5.27
C ALA A 442 18.67 6.32 4.61
N ASP A 443 18.70 7.44 3.86
CA ASP A 443 19.91 7.98 3.25
C ASP A 443 20.97 8.30 4.29
N TRP A 444 20.59 9.00 5.37
CA TRP A 444 21.50 9.33 6.47
C TRP A 444 22.08 8.07 7.15
N LEU A 445 21.25 7.06 7.43
CA LEU A 445 21.70 5.79 8.01
C LEU A 445 22.72 5.10 7.11
N VAL A 446 22.42 4.99 5.81
CA VAL A 446 23.25 4.25 4.85
C VAL A 446 24.51 5.05 4.52
N ASN A 447 24.39 6.29 4.09
CA ASN A 447 25.49 7.05 3.50
C ASN A 447 26.31 7.83 4.53
N THR A 448 25.71 8.27 5.64
CA THR A 448 26.42 9.03 6.69
C THR A 448 26.91 8.10 7.81
N CYS A 449 26.05 7.18 8.29
CA CYS A 449 26.38 6.31 9.41
C CYS A 449 27.00 4.97 8.98
N GLY A 450 26.98 4.63 7.68
CA GLY A 450 27.51 3.36 7.17
C GLY A 450 26.70 2.14 7.60
N VAL A 451 25.42 2.30 7.93
CA VAL A 451 24.53 1.23 8.35
C VAL A 451 24.07 0.44 7.13
N LYS A 452 24.18 -0.88 7.17
CA LYS A 452 23.56 -1.76 6.18
C LYS A 452 22.10 -2.04 6.58
N ILE A 453 21.16 -1.51 5.81
CA ILE A 453 19.73 -1.80 5.89
C ILE A 453 19.43 -2.93 4.90
N ASP A 454 18.85 -4.06 5.36
CA ASP A 454 18.54 -5.21 4.51
C ASP A 454 17.14 -5.15 3.90
N GLY A 455 16.33 -4.15 4.25
CA GLY A 455 15.01 -3.89 3.68
C GLY A 455 14.27 -2.76 4.38
N LEU A 456 13.26 -2.23 3.70
CA LEU A 456 12.28 -1.29 4.26
C LEU A 456 10.99 -2.03 4.58
N VAL A 457 10.35 -1.71 5.70
CA VAL A 457 9.00 -2.17 6.03
C VAL A 457 8.05 -0.98 5.96
N LEU A 458 7.12 -1.01 5.01
CA LEU A 458 6.18 0.09 4.78
C LEU A 458 4.75 -0.37 5.09
N SER A 459 4.06 0.36 5.96
CA SER A 459 2.70 0.03 6.34
C SER A 459 1.70 0.36 5.24
N ALA A 460 0.81 -0.60 4.94
CA ALA A 460 -0.35 -0.44 4.09
C ALA A 460 -1.67 -0.57 4.88
N ASN A 461 -1.67 -0.15 6.15
CA ASN A 461 -2.86 -0.11 6.98
C ASN A 461 -3.70 1.13 6.66
N LEU A 462 -4.69 0.97 5.79
CA LEU A 462 -5.55 2.04 5.28
C LEU A 462 -6.71 2.30 6.25
N ARG A 463 -6.40 2.99 7.36
CA ARG A 463 -7.42 3.45 8.33
C ARG A 463 -8.34 4.51 7.76
N ARG A 464 -7.89 5.22 6.76
CA ARG A 464 -8.62 6.19 5.96
C ARG A 464 -8.34 5.89 4.50
N LEU A 465 -9.33 6.11 3.65
CA LEU A 465 -9.23 5.85 2.21
C LEU A 465 -8.76 7.10 1.46
N ASP A 466 -7.65 7.68 1.92
CA ASP A 466 -7.13 8.94 1.39
C ASP A 466 -6.08 8.76 0.28
N VAL A 467 -5.55 7.55 0.12
CA VAL A 467 -4.48 7.26 -0.86
C VAL A 467 -4.86 6.01 -1.63
N GLY A 468 -5.03 6.15 -2.92
CA GLY A 468 -5.35 5.06 -3.82
C GLY A 468 -4.13 4.29 -4.32
N PRO A 469 -4.35 3.15 -5.04
CA PRO A 469 -3.27 2.30 -5.52
C PRO A 469 -2.33 3.02 -6.49
N GLN A 470 -2.80 3.92 -7.34
CA GLN A 470 -1.97 4.66 -8.31
C GLN A 470 -1.01 5.62 -7.61
N SER A 471 -1.50 6.40 -6.63
CA SER A 471 -0.64 7.25 -5.80
C SER A 471 0.36 6.42 -5.00
N MET A 472 -0.06 5.27 -4.49
CA MET A 472 0.82 4.37 -3.75
C MET A 472 1.88 3.75 -4.66
N GLU A 473 1.55 3.40 -5.92
CA GLU A 473 2.49 2.95 -6.94
C GLU A 473 3.57 4.02 -7.20
N THR A 474 3.16 5.27 -7.39
CA THR A 474 4.07 6.39 -7.58
C THR A 474 5.07 6.54 -6.42
N ARG A 475 4.60 6.36 -5.19
CA ARG A 475 5.48 6.39 -4.00
C ARG A 475 6.44 5.21 -3.96
N LEU A 476 5.97 4.01 -4.26
CA LEU A 476 6.82 2.82 -4.34
C LEU A 476 7.91 2.97 -5.41
N ASP A 477 7.56 3.47 -6.60
CA ASP A 477 8.51 3.74 -7.67
C ASP A 477 9.58 4.76 -7.24
N ARG A 478 9.16 5.83 -6.56
CA ARG A 478 10.06 6.85 -6.03
C ARG A 478 11.03 6.29 -4.98
N ILE A 479 10.51 5.52 -4.01
CA ILE A 479 11.33 4.87 -2.98
C ILE A 479 12.33 3.92 -3.63
N ALA A 480 11.87 3.05 -4.54
CA ALA A 480 12.72 2.07 -5.21
C ALA A 480 13.81 2.72 -6.10
N SER A 481 13.52 3.89 -6.69
CA SER A 481 14.50 4.62 -7.50
C SER A 481 15.60 5.32 -6.68
N GLN A 482 15.29 5.73 -5.45
CA GLN A 482 16.25 6.40 -4.57
C GLN A 482 17.05 5.42 -3.70
N LEU A 483 16.42 4.34 -3.28
CA LEU A 483 17.02 3.29 -2.45
C LEU A 483 17.14 2.00 -3.27
N THR A 484 17.97 2.07 -4.31
CA THR A 484 18.23 0.92 -5.19
C THR A 484 18.80 -0.25 -4.39
N ASP A 485 18.39 -1.48 -4.74
CA ASP A 485 18.82 -2.72 -4.09
C ASP A 485 18.34 -2.93 -2.64
N ILE A 486 17.52 -2.02 -2.09
CA ILE A 486 16.88 -2.24 -0.79
C ILE A 486 15.45 -2.75 -1.01
N PRO A 487 15.16 -4.03 -0.70
CA PRO A 487 13.83 -4.59 -0.89
C PRO A 487 12.78 -3.94 0.02
N ILE A 488 11.56 -3.81 -0.51
CA ILE A 488 10.41 -3.27 0.21
C ILE A 488 9.55 -4.43 0.72
N HIS A 489 9.20 -4.39 1.99
CA HIS A 489 8.27 -5.31 2.65
C HIS A 489 7.00 -4.53 3.03
N ILE A 490 5.87 -4.90 2.47
CA ILE A 490 4.58 -4.30 2.84
C ILE A 490 4.09 -4.94 4.13
N SER A 491 3.65 -4.11 5.09
CA SER A 491 3.18 -4.58 6.38
C SER A 491 1.75 -4.14 6.67
N GLY A 492 0.99 -5.03 7.31
CA GLY A 492 -0.31 -4.75 7.88
C GLY A 492 -1.37 -4.33 6.86
N LEU A 493 -1.33 -4.88 5.63
CA LEU A 493 -2.32 -4.56 4.61
C LEU A 493 -3.74 -4.81 5.14
N ALA A 494 -4.50 -3.75 5.26
CA ALA A 494 -5.89 -3.76 5.72
C ALA A 494 -6.61 -2.51 5.22
N VAL A 495 -7.90 -2.64 4.90
CA VAL A 495 -8.75 -1.56 4.38
C VAL A 495 -9.93 -1.36 5.31
N ASN A 496 -10.05 -0.16 5.90
CA ASN A 496 -11.10 0.19 6.84
C ASN A 496 -12.28 0.86 6.12
N THR A 497 -13.31 0.10 5.86
CA THR A 497 -14.57 0.59 5.29
C THR A 497 -15.74 -0.26 5.78
N ASP A 498 -16.94 0.34 5.82
CA ASP A 498 -18.19 -0.33 6.14
C ASP A 498 -18.78 -1.07 4.93
N GLU A 499 -18.27 -0.80 3.74
CA GLU A 499 -18.71 -1.38 2.47
C GLU A 499 -17.82 -2.57 2.12
N GLU A 500 -18.34 -3.79 2.32
CA GLU A 500 -17.59 -5.04 2.14
C GLU A 500 -17.15 -5.25 0.69
N ASP A 501 -17.98 -4.89 -0.29
CA ASP A 501 -17.64 -4.98 -1.71
C ASP A 501 -16.49 -4.04 -2.07
N LEU A 502 -16.53 -2.80 -1.58
CA LEU A 502 -15.44 -1.82 -1.75
C LEU A 502 -14.16 -2.32 -1.07
N GLN A 503 -14.26 -2.89 0.15
CA GLN A 503 -13.11 -3.49 0.83
C GLN A 503 -12.45 -4.57 -0.03
N GLY A 504 -13.24 -5.46 -0.60
CA GLY A 504 -12.76 -6.54 -1.45
C GLY A 504 -12.09 -6.03 -2.72
N ASP A 505 -12.70 -5.08 -3.40
CA ASP A 505 -12.15 -4.47 -4.61
C ASP A 505 -10.82 -3.74 -4.35
N MET A 506 -10.76 -2.97 -3.28
CA MET A 506 -9.54 -2.27 -2.89
C MET A 506 -8.43 -3.25 -2.50
N LEU A 507 -8.73 -4.27 -1.68
CA LEU A 507 -7.75 -5.29 -1.32
C LEU A 507 -7.19 -6.01 -2.55
N ARG A 508 -8.05 -6.36 -3.53
CA ARG A 508 -7.61 -6.93 -4.80
C ARG A 508 -6.59 -6.03 -5.49
N ASP A 509 -6.89 -4.74 -5.64
CA ASP A 509 -6.06 -3.81 -6.37
C ASP A 509 -4.74 -3.52 -5.64
N TYR A 510 -4.74 -3.39 -4.31
CA TYR A 510 -3.49 -3.27 -3.54
C TYR A 510 -2.66 -4.54 -3.57
N MET A 511 -3.28 -5.71 -3.47
CA MET A 511 -2.56 -6.98 -3.60
C MET A 511 -1.93 -7.12 -4.99
N LEU A 512 -2.67 -6.76 -6.05
CA LEU A 512 -2.17 -6.77 -7.42
C LEU A 512 -1.00 -5.79 -7.59
N LEU A 513 -1.11 -4.56 -7.07
CA LEU A 513 -0.04 -3.57 -7.06
C LEU A 513 1.22 -4.14 -6.41
N PHE A 514 1.11 -4.60 -5.15
CA PHE A 514 2.27 -5.03 -4.37
C PHE A 514 2.90 -6.30 -4.93
N TYR A 515 2.10 -7.28 -5.33
CA TYR A 515 2.64 -8.52 -5.89
C TYR A 515 3.30 -8.30 -7.25
N SER A 516 2.82 -7.36 -8.07
CA SER A 516 3.43 -7.05 -9.38
C SER A 516 4.67 -6.16 -9.30
N HIS A 517 4.85 -5.39 -8.20
CA HIS A 517 5.93 -4.41 -8.11
C HIS A 517 7.30 -5.09 -7.91
N PRO A 518 8.33 -4.79 -8.74
CA PRO A 518 9.60 -5.51 -8.71
C PRO A 518 10.39 -5.32 -7.40
N ALA A 519 10.30 -4.15 -6.76
CA ALA A 519 11.00 -3.87 -5.51
C ALA A 519 10.29 -4.46 -4.28
N VAL A 520 9.02 -4.91 -4.41
CA VAL A 520 8.28 -5.50 -3.29
C VAL A 520 8.65 -6.97 -3.13
N ALA A 521 9.21 -7.29 -1.96
CA ALA A 521 9.73 -8.62 -1.63
C ALA A 521 8.76 -9.46 -0.78
N SER A 522 7.81 -8.86 -0.07
CA SER A 522 6.78 -9.57 0.70
C SER A 522 5.61 -8.67 1.04
N VAL A 523 4.48 -9.29 1.37
CA VAL A 523 3.28 -8.62 1.91
C VAL A 523 2.86 -9.33 3.18
N SER A 524 2.66 -8.60 4.30
CA SER A 524 1.91 -9.11 5.43
C SER A 524 0.53 -8.47 5.49
N LEU A 525 -0.46 -9.31 5.74
CA LEU A 525 -1.83 -8.89 5.94
C LEU A 525 -1.98 -8.39 7.38
N GLY A 526 -2.90 -7.45 7.59
CA GLY A 526 -3.19 -6.94 8.93
C GLY A 526 -3.85 -7.98 9.82
N GLU A 527 -4.26 -7.55 11.00
CA GLU A 527 -4.97 -8.41 11.96
C GLU A 527 -6.21 -9.06 11.31
N LEU A 528 -6.30 -10.37 11.41
CA LEU A 528 -7.34 -11.16 10.73
C LEU A 528 -8.75 -10.99 11.32
N TRP A 529 -8.86 -10.71 12.61
CA TRP A 529 -10.12 -10.80 13.37
C TRP A 529 -10.59 -9.43 13.85
N ASP A 530 -11.82 -9.06 13.51
CA ASP A 530 -12.39 -7.78 13.89
C ASP A 530 -12.42 -7.56 15.41
N ALA A 531 -12.71 -8.61 16.19
CA ALA A 531 -12.71 -8.49 17.65
C ALA A 531 -11.34 -8.16 18.23
N ALA A 532 -10.26 -8.48 17.55
CA ALA A 532 -8.90 -8.14 17.96
C ALA A 532 -8.53 -6.68 17.69
N GLN A 533 -9.24 -5.98 16.82
CA GLN A 533 -8.89 -4.66 16.31
C GLN A 533 -9.52 -3.51 17.10
N LEU A 534 -8.88 -2.33 17.05
CA LEU A 534 -9.45 -1.09 17.56
C LEU A 534 -10.53 -0.53 16.64
N SER A 535 -10.37 -0.71 15.33
CA SER A 535 -11.38 -0.40 14.32
C SER A 535 -11.89 -1.73 13.78
N PRO A 536 -13.08 -2.20 14.17
CA PRO A 536 -13.70 -3.37 13.54
C PRO A 536 -13.93 -3.04 12.07
N LYS A 537 -13.95 -4.02 11.17
CA LYS A 537 -14.15 -3.93 9.71
C LYS A 537 -12.87 -3.80 8.87
N MET A 538 -11.73 -4.09 9.45
CA MET A 538 -10.47 -4.20 8.70
C MET A 538 -9.99 -5.66 8.62
N GLY A 539 -10.63 -6.57 9.35
CA GLY A 539 -10.28 -7.98 9.40
C GLY A 539 -10.82 -8.79 8.23
N TRP A 540 -10.56 -10.08 8.26
CA TRP A 540 -11.08 -11.07 7.32
C TRP A 540 -12.17 -11.92 7.92
N TYR A 541 -12.30 -11.83 9.24
CA TYR A 541 -13.30 -12.51 10.03
C TYR A 541 -14.04 -11.52 10.92
N HIS A 542 -15.35 -11.57 10.88
CA HIS A 542 -16.22 -10.84 11.81
C HIS A 542 -15.95 -11.24 13.26
N GLY A 543 -16.54 -10.51 14.21
CA GLY A 543 -16.38 -10.81 15.64
C GLY A 543 -16.77 -12.24 16.00
N ASP A 544 -17.82 -12.81 15.38
CA ASP A 544 -18.28 -14.19 15.55
C ASP A 544 -17.47 -15.23 14.74
N PHE A 545 -16.42 -14.79 14.06
CA PHE A 545 -15.54 -15.58 13.21
C PHE A 545 -16.16 -16.07 11.89
N THR A 546 -17.26 -15.50 11.44
CA THR A 546 -17.72 -15.64 10.07
C THR A 546 -16.82 -14.88 9.10
N GLU A 547 -16.73 -15.32 7.86
CA GLU A 547 -15.80 -14.75 6.87
C GLU A 547 -16.35 -13.46 6.25
N HIS A 548 -15.51 -12.43 6.10
CA HIS A 548 -15.79 -11.30 5.22
C HIS A 548 -15.68 -11.70 3.75
N PRO A 549 -16.48 -11.12 2.84
CA PRO A 549 -16.38 -11.39 1.39
C PRO A 549 -15.00 -11.17 0.81
N SER A 550 -14.25 -10.22 1.34
CA SER A 550 -12.86 -9.92 0.94
C SER A 550 -11.90 -11.10 1.08
N LEU A 551 -12.15 -12.03 2.02
CA LEU A 551 -11.34 -13.24 2.17
C LEU A 551 -11.47 -14.17 0.95
N GLY A 552 -12.67 -14.27 0.36
CA GLY A 552 -12.89 -15.02 -0.88
C GLY A 552 -12.07 -14.48 -2.04
N ILE A 553 -11.98 -13.15 -2.15
CA ILE A 553 -11.14 -12.48 -3.17
C ILE A 553 -9.66 -12.80 -2.97
N ILE A 554 -9.15 -12.70 -1.73
CA ILE A 554 -7.75 -13.00 -1.43
C ILE A 554 -7.41 -14.48 -1.72
N ARG A 555 -8.28 -15.41 -1.31
CA ARG A 555 -8.10 -16.85 -1.63
C ARG A 555 -8.06 -17.07 -3.13
N LYS A 556 -8.99 -16.48 -3.88
CA LYS A 556 -9.00 -16.58 -5.34
C LYS A 556 -7.69 -16.09 -5.95
N LEU A 557 -7.18 -14.94 -5.53
CA LEU A 557 -5.88 -14.44 -6.00
C LEU A 557 -4.74 -15.40 -5.67
N LEU A 558 -4.67 -15.88 -4.43
CA LEU A 558 -3.53 -16.68 -3.95
C LEU A 558 -3.60 -18.15 -4.43
N ASP A 559 -4.75 -18.77 -4.47
CA ASP A 559 -4.87 -20.20 -4.74
C ASP A 559 -5.16 -20.51 -6.22
N ASP A 560 -5.83 -19.59 -6.93
CA ASP A 560 -6.21 -19.79 -8.33
C ASP A 560 -5.40 -18.87 -9.28
N ASP A 561 -5.61 -17.54 -9.19
CA ASP A 561 -5.14 -16.61 -10.21
C ASP A 561 -3.60 -16.49 -10.25
N TRP A 562 -2.92 -16.60 -9.09
CA TRP A 562 -1.46 -16.48 -8.95
C TRP A 562 -0.77 -17.81 -8.69
N ARG A 563 -1.36 -18.85 -9.17
CA ARG A 563 -0.82 -20.21 -9.09
C ARG A 563 -0.82 -20.87 -10.46
N THR A 564 0.22 -21.61 -10.77
CA THR A 564 0.26 -22.40 -11.99
C THR A 564 -0.20 -23.82 -11.72
N ASN A 565 -1.35 -24.19 -12.29
CA ASN A 565 -1.79 -25.57 -12.46
C ASN A 565 -2.21 -25.72 -13.92
N SER A 566 -1.29 -26.21 -14.78
CA SER A 566 -1.51 -26.27 -16.21
C SER A 566 -1.09 -27.61 -16.81
N VAL A 567 -1.77 -27.99 -17.88
CA VAL A 567 -1.42 -29.14 -18.70
C VAL A 567 -0.96 -28.63 -20.04
N LEU A 568 0.29 -28.91 -20.38
CA LEU A 568 0.89 -28.65 -21.70
C LEU A 568 0.92 -29.97 -22.49
N ALA A 569 0.43 -29.95 -23.71
CA ALA A 569 0.52 -31.08 -24.62
C ALA A 569 1.39 -30.71 -25.83
N THR A 570 2.35 -31.58 -26.20
CA THR A 570 3.24 -31.33 -27.34
C THR A 570 2.49 -31.45 -28.66
N ASN A 571 2.80 -30.55 -29.57
CA ASN A 571 2.25 -30.52 -30.93
C ASN A 571 3.00 -31.46 -31.88
N GLU A 572 2.75 -31.39 -33.21
CA GLU A 572 3.42 -32.21 -34.25
C GLU A 572 4.94 -32.01 -34.29
N GLU A 573 5.45 -30.85 -33.86
CA GLU A 573 6.86 -30.56 -33.70
C GLU A 573 7.44 -31.03 -32.36
N GLY A 574 6.68 -31.76 -31.54
CA GLY A 574 7.11 -32.25 -30.25
C GLY A 574 7.30 -31.13 -29.23
N VAL A 575 6.63 -29.97 -29.38
CA VAL A 575 6.85 -28.79 -28.56
C VAL A 575 5.52 -28.32 -27.93
N ALA A 576 5.57 -27.92 -26.66
CA ALA A 576 4.53 -27.15 -26.00
C ALA A 576 5.16 -25.98 -25.23
N SER A 577 4.39 -24.93 -25.01
CA SER A 577 4.89 -23.74 -24.30
C SER A 577 3.80 -23.14 -23.42
N GLY A 578 4.21 -22.52 -22.32
CA GLY A 578 3.35 -21.78 -21.40
C GLY A 578 4.13 -20.81 -20.54
N ASN A 579 3.44 -19.91 -19.88
CA ASN A 579 4.03 -19.01 -18.88
C ASN A 579 3.63 -19.49 -17.49
N CYS A 580 4.61 -19.72 -16.62
CA CYS A 580 4.41 -20.28 -15.29
C CYS A 580 4.91 -19.31 -14.21
N PHE A 581 4.19 -19.21 -13.11
CA PHE A 581 4.66 -18.46 -11.95
C PHE A 581 5.97 -19.03 -11.40
N ILE A 582 6.83 -18.16 -10.93
CA ILE A 582 8.07 -18.55 -10.25
C ILE A 582 7.72 -19.37 -9.00
N GLY A 583 8.44 -20.47 -8.74
CA GLY A 583 8.21 -21.33 -7.56
C GLY A 583 8.63 -22.77 -7.72
N ASP A 584 8.26 -23.60 -6.76
CA ASP A 584 8.54 -25.03 -6.80
C ASP A 584 7.41 -25.78 -7.49
N TYR A 585 7.77 -26.79 -8.25
CA TYR A 585 6.86 -27.56 -9.09
C TYR A 585 6.99 -29.05 -8.90
N ARG A 586 5.84 -29.72 -8.88
CA ARG A 586 5.71 -31.12 -9.23
C ARG A 586 5.31 -31.18 -10.70
N VAL A 587 6.05 -31.93 -11.48
CA VAL A 587 5.80 -32.13 -12.90
C VAL A 587 5.45 -33.59 -13.11
N THR A 588 4.33 -33.84 -13.76
CA THR A 588 3.87 -35.17 -14.14
C THR A 588 3.91 -35.26 -15.65
N VAL A 589 4.64 -36.26 -16.17
CA VAL A 589 4.74 -36.55 -17.61
C VAL A 589 3.94 -37.81 -17.90
N SER A 590 3.03 -37.75 -18.85
CA SER A 590 2.26 -38.89 -19.34
C SER A 590 2.26 -38.96 -20.86
N SER A 591 2.44 -40.16 -21.39
CA SER A 591 2.36 -40.47 -22.81
C SER A 591 1.59 -41.78 -22.98
N GLU A 592 0.96 -41.98 -24.15
CA GLU A 592 0.18 -43.19 -24.42
C GLU A 592 1.09 -44.41 -24.40
N GLY A 593 0.71 -45.41 -23.56
CA GLY A 593 1.44 -46.66 -23.41
C GLY A 593 2.64 -46.63 -22.43
N GLU A 594 2.90 -45.51 -21.78
CA GLU A 594 4.02 -45.36 -20.85
C GLU A 594 3.53 -45.16 -19.40
N GLU A 595 4.38 -45.54 -18.42
CA GLU A 595 4.13 -45.21 -17.02
C GLU A 595 4.27 -43.70 -16.79
N GLU A 596 3.41 -43.16 -15.95
CA GLU A 596 3.44 -41.78 -15.52
C GLU A 596 4.71 -41.50 -14.72
N ARG A 597 5.45 -40.45 -15.09
CA ARG A 597 6.70 -40.04 -14.43
C ARG A 597 6.50 -38.74 -13.67
N GLN A 598 7.03 -38.67 -12.43
CA GLN A 598 6.94 -37.47 -11.61
C GLN A 598 8.33 -36.96 -11.23
N ILE A 599 8.56 -35.67 -11.42
CA ILE A 599 9.75 -34.98 -10.97
C ILE A 599 9.39 -33.70 -10.22
N THR A 600 10.32 -33.19 -9.44
CA THR A 600 10.20 -31.88 -8.78
C THR A 600 11.36 -30.98 -9.19
N PHE A 601 11.09 -29.70 -9.37
CA PHE A 601 12.12 -28.69 -9.62
C PHE A 601 11.65 -27.31 -9.15
N SER A 602 12.62 -26.40 -8.94
CA SER A 602 12.36 -24.98 -8.67
C SER A 602 12.48 -24.20 -9.96
N LEU A 603 11.48 -23.35 -10.24
CA LEU A 603 11.43 -22.40 -11.36
C LEU A 603 11.86 -21.02 -10.84
N PRO A 604 13.13 -20.60 -11.02
CA PRO A 604 13.62 -19.32 -10.55
C PRO A 604 13.21 -18.17 -11.48
N PRO A 605 13.30 -16.89 -11.03
CA PRO A 605 13.13 -15.73 -11.89
C PRO A 605 14.15 -15.73 -13.06
N LEU A 606 13.86 -15.02 -14.16
CA LEU A 606 14.80 -14.89 -15.29
C LEU A 606 16.05 -14.10 -14.92
N ALA A 607 15.90 -13.09 -14.06
CA ALA A 607 17.02 -12.26 -13.60
C ALA A 607 18.09 -13.11 -12.88
N GLY A 608 19.33 -12.92 -13.28
CA GLY A 608 20.47 -13.63 -12.67
C GLY A 608 20.66 -15.09 -13.08
N ARG A 609 19.89 -15.61 -14.06
CA ARG A 609 20.09 -16.97 -14.57
C ARG A 609 21.40 -17.11 -15.35
N ALA A 610 22.08 -18.21 -15.09
CA ALA A 610 23.13 -18.71 -15.97
C ALA A 610 22.49 -19.55 -17.10
N ASP A 611 22.97 -19.40 -18.33
CA ASP A 611 22.46 -20.14 -19.48
C ASP A 611 22.89 -21.62 -19.42
N GLY A 612 21.96 -22.53 -19.74
CA GLY A 612 22.20 -23.97 -19.80
C GLY A 612 22.38 -24.68 -18.47
N LYS A 613 21.97 -24.08 -17.33
CA LYS A 613 22.05 -24.72 -16.01
C LYS A 613 21.02 -25.85 -15.88
N ILE A 614 21.49 -27.09 -15.77
CA ILE A 614 20.62 -28.24 -15.49
C ILE A 614 20.14 -28.18 -14.05
N ALA A 615 18.81 -28.19 -13.85
CA ALA A 615 18.16 -28.22 -12.56
C ALA A 615 17.84 -29.64 -12.09
N VAL A 616 17.35 -30.49 -13.02
CA VAL A 616 17.00 -31.90 -12.77
C VAL A 616 17.29 -32.73 -14.01
N GLN A 617 17.81 -33.96 -13.79
CA GLN A 617 17.91 -34.98 -14.83
C GLN A 617 17.55 -36.33 -14.22
N ARG A 618 16.39 -36.86 -14.56
CA ARG A 618 15.89 -38.11 -14.00
C ARG A 618 14.81 -38.73 -14.89
N ASP A 619 14.79 -40.06 -14.98
CA ASP A 619 13.72 -40.85 -15.62
C ASP A 619 13.36 -40.34 -17.04
N GLY A 620 14.39 -40.07 -17.87
CA GLY A 620 14.20 -39.53 -19.21
C GLY A 620 13.70 -38.09 -19.29
N VAL A 621 13.63 -37.38 -18.17
CA VAL A 621 13.26 -35.95 -18.09
C VAL A 621 14.46 -35.11 -17.67
N THR A 622 14.77 -34.07 -18.47
CA THR A 622 15.81 -33.09 -18.15
C THR A 622 15.21 -31.70 -18.08
N VAL A 623 15.38 -31.01 -16.95
CA VAL A 623 14.99 -29.60 -16.79
C VAL A 623 16.22 -28.72 -16.85
N THR A 624 16.23 -27.79 -17.80
CA THR A 624 17.33 -26.86 -18.03
C THR A 624 16.83 -25.41 -17.98
N HIS A 625 17.49 -24.59 -17.17
CA HIS A 625 17.24 -23.14 -17.16
C HIS A 625 18.13 -22.46 -18.19
N THR A 626 17.50 -21.63 -19.05
CA THR A 626 18.20 -20.73 -19.94
C THR A 626 17.93 -19.28 -19.53
N LYS A 627 18.60 -18.33 -20.17
CA LYS A 627 18.37 -16.89 -19.92
C LYS A 627 16.94 -16.47 -20.19
N ASP A 628 16.28 -17.10 -21.18
CA ASP A 628 14.98 -16.67 -21.68
C ASP A 628 13.81 -17.59 -21.24
N ALA A 629 14.09 -18.84 -20.85
CA ALA A 629 13.06 -19.82 -20.55
C ALA A 629 13.55 -20.93 -19.61
N THR A 630 12.64 -21.79 -19.19
CA THR A 630 12.97 -23.12 -18.67
C THR A 630 12.53 -24.15 -19.69
N VAL A 631 13.43 -25.05 -20.05
CA VAL A 631 13.18 -26.13 -21.01
C VAL A 631 13.03 -27.44 -20.25
N ILE A 632 11.92 -28.14 -20.48
CA ILE A 632 11.65 -29.48 -19.99
C ILE A 632 11.78 -30.43 -21.20
N ASP A 633 12.91 -31.11 -21.30
CA ASP A 633 13.17 -32.10 -22.33
C ASP A 633 12.70 -33.47 -21.83
N VAL A 634 11.87 -34.14 -22.61
CA VAL A 634 11.22 -35.41 -22.27
C VAL A 634 11.59 -36.45 -23.33
N LYS A 635 12.27 -37.51 -22.91
CA LYS A 635 12.49 -38.70 -23.74
C LYS A 635 11.38 -39.70 -23.46
N VAL A 636 10.56 -39.98 -24.44
CA VAL A 636 9.55 -41.04 -24.45
C VAL A 636 10.13 -42.28 -25.11
N GLU A 637 9.86 -43.47 -24.55
CA GLU A 637 10.40 -44.74 -25.06
C GLU A 637 9.70 -45.22 -26.32
#